data_761d1ef454513ce33380f4ab36fb81a8
#
_entry.id   761d1ef454513ce33380f4ab36fb81a8
#
_cell.length_a   1.000
_cell.length_b   1.000
_cell.length_c   1.000
_cell.angle_alpha   90.00
_cell.angle_beta   90.00
_cell.angle_gamma   90.00
#
_symmetry.space_group_name_H-M   'P 1'
#
loop_
_entity.id
_entity.type
_entity.pdbx_description
1 polymer ?
#
loop_
_entity_poly.entity_id
_entity_poly.type
_entity_poly.pdbx_seq_one_letter_code
_entity_poly.pdbx_strand_id
1 'polypeptide(L)'
;SKHGRVNAMAAANAGFDAYRAAQSVGQATNDVGKFMSDTGNVDSVIGVQITYGQQKNESRTHTEGTTAYKSQVNAGGKVNIMATGAGKDSNINIEGSDISGKRGTTLMADNQVNIKATEQNHQERSTNKSSGFNAGVAIKVSNGTVAGVTFGGNYGKGYGNGDETTYVASHVGDSQSKTVINAGGDVTLASSQVKGKRVELDAENLNIESLQDKSRYHGKQMNASGSVTVGYGFAAGGSFNKSKINADHASVNEQAGIYAGDEGYDINVNKHTDLKGALITSTQKAEADGKNHFSTGSLTHSDIENHSNYSGSSFGVSGSVAANFDTPLGKEGQAQSSKQAVDEDGNPIYRNDRGELTTEAKNAQGKDNAKQLATGWDSLETSTGFGIGRDKESQSSVTKSGINTANIEIRDQAGQLAKTGETVEQTLDSIRTDVTTDNAEQHSGKLENHFDKDKVMKELNIQVKVTQDFRKNAFSMIDAYALPKQAELRKQIKEAKTEEEKTALYGEIYKLQYQKRLLETVVGIVSGSPDVAITQGTLQLAATKMREETLANSRLFKGIKDAKTGKILRNDSYDSGYFDGVKLGGVRIDINAICTQGVGSCEKNADGLVVFKGENGLSLDDAIDPNKNQKAKDLYGPTGGFQSVEGGWYSDGKVITPYKPGNISDHLVESFAGTHDLLGGQMWGWYDKQGNTSQKNNIQQFLSDRTTEIAIPISAPFAVSDLISSDMMEVLFKLGGN
;
A
#
# COMPACT_ATOMS: atom_id res chain seq x y z
N SER A 1 3.07 -8.22 -11.74
CA SER A 1 1.86 -7.80 -11.04
C SER A 1 0.65 -7.82 -11.95
N LYS A 2 -0.53 -8.04 -11.41
CA LYS A 2 -1.80 -7.90 -12.13
C LYS A 2 -2.26 -6.44 -12.27
N HIS A 3 -1.64 -5.52 -11.56
CA HIS A 3 -1.91 -4.10 -11.67
C HIS A 3 -0.97 -3.44 -12.68
N GLY A 4 -1.55 -2.87 -13.75
CA GLY A 4 -0.79 -2.20 -14.81
C GLY A 4 0.12 -1.08 -14.30
N ARG A 5 -0.33 -0.38 -13.25
CA ARG A 5 0.46 0.69 -12.60
C ARG A 5 1.72 0.15 -11.94
N VAL A 6 1.64 -0.98 -11.25
CA VAL A 6 2.81 -1.61 -10.62
C VAL A 6 3.80 -2.09 -11.69
N ASN A 7 3.30 -2.61 -12.79
CA ASN A 7 4.13 -3.01 -13.92
C ASN A 7 4.83 -1.79 -14.58
N ALA A 8 4.14 -0.66 -14.70
CA ALA A 8 4.74 0.59 -15.19
C ALA A 8 5.83 1.11 -14.24
N MET A 9 5.61 1.07 -12.93
CA MET A 9 6.63 1.42 -11.94
C MET A 9 7.84 0.48 -12.01
N ALA A 10 7.62 -0.81 -12.22
CA ALA A 10 8.71 -1.78 -12.38
C ALA A 10 9.54 -1.50 -13.64
N ALA A 11 8.90 -1.15 -14.76
CA ALA A 11 9.57 -0.75 -15.98
C ALA A 11 10.38 0.55 -15.79
N ALA A 12 9.82 1.52 -15.08
CA ALA A 12 10.53 2.75 -14.73
C ALA A 12 11.77 2.47 -13.85
N ASN A 13 11.66 1.58 -12.86
CA ASN A 13 12.79 1.16 -12.03
C ASN A 13 13.91 0.56 -12.87
N ALA A 14 13.59 -0.30 -13.83
CA ALA A 14 14.58 -0.86 -14.76
C ALA A 14 15.26 0.24 -15.59
N GLY A 15 14.51 1.25 -16.03
CA GLY A 15 15.06 2.42 -16.72
C GLY A 15 16.01 3.23 -15.84
N PHE A 16 15.66 3.46 -14.58
CA PHE A 16 16.53 4.15 -13.62
C PHE A 16 17.80 3.36 -13.32
N ASP A 17 17.71 2.04 -13.20
CA ASP A 17 18.86 1.18 -12.98
C ASP A 17 19.81 1.20 -14.19
N ALA A 18 19.27 1.15 -15.40
CA ALA A 18 20.04 1.27 -16.65
C ALA A 18 20.74 2.64 -16.74
N TYR A 19 20.06 3.71 -16.41
CA TYR A 19 20.63 5.07 -16.39
C TYR A 19 21.78 5.19 -15.38
N ARG A 20 21.60 4.66 -14.17
CA ARG A 20 22.66 4.64 -13.14
C ARG A 20 23.85 3.79 -13.55
N ALA A 21 23.61 2.65 -14.18
CA ALA A 21 24.67 1.79 -14.71
C ALA A 21 25.48 2.54 -15.79
N ALA A 22 24.79 3.24 -16.71
CA ALA A 22 25.44 4.06 -17.73
C ALA A 22 26.28 5.21 -17.13
N GLN A 23 25.77 5.88 -16.09
CA GLN A 23 26.53 6.89 -15.37
C GLN A 23 27.76 6.31 -14.67
N SER A 24 27.62 5.15 -14.02
CA SER A 24 28.71 4.47 -13.34
C SER A 24 29.80 4.05 -14.32
N VAL A 25 29.44 3.56 -15.51
CA VAL A 25 30.38 3.24 -16.58
C VAL A 25 31.07 4.51 -17.11
N GLY A 26 30.32 5.61 -17.28
CA GLY A 26 30.87 6.91 -17.68
C GLY A 26 31.85 7.47 -16.65
N GLN A 27 31.54 7.37 -15.36
CA GLN A 27 32.47 7.75 -14.29
C GLN A 27 33.69 6.83 -14.24
N ALA A 28 33.50 5.51 -14.35
CA ALA A 28 34.59 4.56 -14.37
C ALA A 28 35.53 4.78 -15.57
N THR A 29 35.00 5.11 -16.74
CA THR A 29 35.82 5.44 -17.92
C THR A 29 36.57 6.77 -17.75
N ASN A 30 35.96 7.77 -17.11
CA ASN A 30 36.64 9.02 -16.76
C ASN A 30 37.69 8.81 -15.69
N ASP A 31 37.44 7.97 -14.70
CA ASP A 31 38.40 7.63 -13.63
C ASP A 31 39.54 6.78 -14.17
N VAL A 32 39.31 5.85 -15.08
CA VAL A 32 40.31 5.10 -15.80
C VAL A 32 41.14 6.04 -16.71
N GLY A 33 40.53 7.02 -17.35
CA GLY A 33 41.22 8.05 -18.13
C GLY A 33 42.13 8.91 -17.26
N LYS A 34 41.69 9.32 -16.09
CA LYS A 34 42.50 10.01 -15.08
C LYS A 34 43.59 9.10 -14.48
N PHE A 35 43.29 7.81 -14.27
CA PHE A 35 44.25 6.82 -13.82
C PHE A 35 45.40 6.63 -14.80
N MET A 36 45.11 6.61 -16.09
CA MET A 36 46.12 6.50 -17.13
C MET A 36 46.97 7.77 -17.27
N SER A 37 46.49 8.91 -16.80
CA SER A 37 47.19 10.20 -16.85
C SER A 37 47.92 10.60 -15.55
N ASP A 38 47.54 10.02 -14.39
CA ASP A 38 48.06 10.39 -13.08
C ASP A 38 48.55 9.13 -12.32
N THR A 39 49.83 8.86 -12.38
CA THR A 39 50.49 7.67 -11.81
C THR A 39 50.58 7.70 -10.28
N GLY A 40 49.57 8.20 -9.55
CA GLY A 40 49.79 8.43 -8.13
C GLY A 40 48.74 7.93 -7.14
N ASN A 41 47.45 7.90 -7.46
CA ASN A 41 46.45 7.54 -6.45
C ASN A 41 45.25 6.84 -7.05
N VAL A 42 45.24 5.53 -6.94
CA VAL A 42 44.05 4.73 -7.20
C VAL A 42 43.34 4.43 -5.89
N ASP A 43 42.29 5.11 -5.60
CA ASP A 43 41.28 4.67 -4.64
C ASP A 43 40.31 3.68 -5.31
N SER A 44 40.82 2.55 -5.77
CA SER A 44 39.97 1.48 -6.26
C SER A 44 39.37 0.73 -5.07
N VAL A 45 38.11 0.95 -4.82
CA VAL A 45 37.33 0.30 -3.78
C VAL A 45 36.83 -1.05 -4.28
N ILE A 46 37.62 -2.11 -4.07
CA ILE A 46 37.06 -3.46 -4.06
C ILE A 46 36.75 -3.78 -2.60
N GLY A 47 35.49 -3.70 -2.23
CA GLY A 47 35.02 -4.07 -0.91
C GLY A 47 34.78 -5.58 -0.83
N VAL A 48 35.48 -6.28 0.04
CA VAL A 48 35.16 -7.65 0.44
C VAL A 48 34.46 -7.60 1.80
N GLN A 49 33.28 -8.12 1.88
CA GLN A 49 32.53 -8.24 3.14
C GLN A 49 32.54 -9.71 3.58
N ILE A 50 33.05 -9.98 4.77
CA ILE A 50 33.00 -11.29 5.41
C ILE A 50 32.03 -11.19 6.55
N THR A 51 30.92 -11.94 6.46
CA THR A 51 29.91 -11.96 7.49
C THR A 51 29.77 -13.33 8.12
N TYR A 52 29.62 -13.35 9.42
CA TYR A 52 29.22 -14.51 10.20
C TYR A 52 27.83 -14.22 10.79
N GLY A 53 26.91 -15.16 10.64
CA GLY A 53 25.57 -14.98 11.18
C GLY A 53 24.92 -16.30 11.53
N GLN A 54 23.92 -16.21 12.39
CA GLN A 54 23.02 -17.31 12.69
C GLN A 54 21.60 -16.88 12.35
N GLN A 55 20.90 -17.79 11.72
CA GLN A 55 19.48 -17.62 11.43
C GLN A 55 18.71 -18.82 11.96
N LYS A 56 17.69 -18.55 12.74
CA LYS A 56 16.75 -19.56 13.21
C LYS A 56 15.41 -19.33 12.52
N ASN A 57 14.98 -20.32 11.79
CA ASN A 57 13.65 -20.35 11.18
C ASN A 57 12.86 -21.49 11.79
N GLU A 58 11.67 -21.20 12.25
CA GLU A 58 10.73 -22.16 12.77
C GLU A 58 9.42 -22.01 11.99
N SER A 59 9.01 -23.08 11.34
CA SER A 59 7.74 -23.16 10.65
C SER A 59 7.00 -24.41 11.12
N ARG A 60 5.77 -24.22 11.54
CA ARG A 60 4.89 -25.32 11.94
C ARG A 60 3.60 -25.23 11.14
N THR A 61 3.27 -26.34 10.49
CA THR A 61 2.01 -26.45 9.77
C THR A 61 1.31 -27.71 10.28
N HIS A 62 0.09 -27.53 10.75
CA HIS A 62 -0.80 -28.62 11.11
C HIS A 62 -1.95 -28.65 10.10
N THR A 63 -2.09 -29.78 9.45
CA THR A 63 -3.14 -30.02 8.47
C THR A 63 -3.98 -31.21 8.96
N GLU A 64 -5.27 -31.01 8.99
CA GLU A 64 -6.24 -32.01 9.39
C GLU A 64 -7.39 -31.99 8.41
N GLY A 65 -7.90 -33.17 8.07
CA GLY A 65 -9.00 -33.22 7.12
C GLY A 65 -9.61 -34.60 6.99
N THR A 66 -10.77 -34.59 6.40
CA THR A 66 -11.51 -35.78 6.00
C THR A 66 -11.70 -35.79 4.50
N THR A 67 -11.51 -36.97 3.88
CA THR A 67 -11.72 -37.15 2.45
C THR A 67 -12.77 -38.23 2.25
N ALA A 68 -13.77 -37.93 1.42
CA ALA A 68 -14.79 -38.88 1.05
C ALA A 68 -14.37 -39.74 -0.13
N TYR A 69 -14.59 -40.99 -0.04
CA TYR A 69 -14.39 -41.92 -1.14
C TYR A 69 -15.74 -42.25 -1.78
N LYS A 70 -15.86 -41.94 -3.05
CA LYS A 70 -17.09 -42.14 -3.81
C LYS A 70 -17.26 -43.63 -4.16
N SER A 71 -18.43 -44.18 -3.87
CA SER A 71 -18.83 -45.48 -4.37
C SER A 71 -19.63 -45.31 -5.66
N GLN A 72 -19.46 -46.26 -6.55
CA GLN A 72 -20.15 -46.24 -7.84
C GLN A 72 -20.81 -47.58 -8.12
N VAL A 73 -22.05 -47.53 -8.51
CA VAL A 73 -22.81 -48.67 -9.04
C VAL A 73 -23.30 -48.31 -10.43
N ASN A 74 -22.60 -48.74 -11.45
CA ASN A 74 -22.92 -48.48 -12.84
C ASN A 74 -23.17 -49.80 -13.55
N ALA A 75 -24.43 -50.07 -13.85
CA ALA A 75 -24.82 -51.30 -14.52
C ALA A 75 -25.17 -51.09 -16.00
N GLY A 76 -24.83 -52.04 -16.86
CA GLY A 76 -25.26 -52.06 -18.25
C GLY A 76 -26.75 -52.37 -18.43
N GLY A 77 -27.38 -52.93 -17.41
CA GLY A 77 -28.80 -53.25 -17.35
C GLY A 77 -29.57 -52.29 -16.44
N LYS A 78 -30.53 -52.85 -15.72
CA LYS A 78 -31.32 -52.11 -14.71
C LYS A 78 -30.67 -52.23 -13.34
N VAL A 79 -30.77 -51.15 -12.55
CA VAL A 79 -30.44 -51.15 -11.14
C VAL A 79 -31.73 -50.98 -10.34
N ASN A 80 -32.01 -51.94 -9.47
CA ASN A 80 -33.17 -51.88 -8.57
C ASN A 80 -32.65 -51.96 -7.13
N ILE A 81 -32.95 -50.94 -6.33
CA ILE A 81 -32.64 -50.94 -4.90
C ILE A 81 -33.95 -50.85 -4.14
N MET A 82 -34.17 -51.82 -3.27
CA MET A 82 -35.43 -51.97 -2.54
C MET A 82 -35.16 -52.10 -1.04
N ALA A 83 -35.88 -51.33 -0.24
CA ALA A 83 -35.87 -51.41 1.23
C ALA A 83 -37.32 -51.55 1.69
N THR A 84 -37.74 -52.77 1.97
CA THR A 84 -39.14 -53.09 2.31
C THR A 84 -39.25 -54.04 3.50
N GLY A 85 -40.38 -54.05 4.16
CA GLY A 85 -40.73 -55.04 5.19
C GLY A 85 -40.41 -54.65 6.63
N ALA A 86 -39.72 -53.54 6.86
CA ALA A 86 -39.36 -53.11 8.21
C ALA A 86 -40.03 -51.76 8.61
N GLY A 87 -41.04 -51.33 7.91
CA GLY A 87 -41.77 -50.11 8.20
C GLY A 87 -40.86 -48.87 8.18
N LYS A 88 -40.78 -48.16 9.29
CA LYS A 88 -39.93 -46.93 9.41
C LYS A 88 -38.42 -47.18 9.30
N ASP A 89 -37.98 -48.40 9.42
CA ASP A 89 -36.57 -48.79 9.27
C ASP A 89 -36.24 -49.20 7.83
N SER A 90 -37.20 -49.23 6.93
CA SER A 90 -37.02 -49.49 5.51
C SER A 90 -36.64 -48.21 4.76
N ASN A 91 -35.38 -47.81 4.87
CA ASN A 91 -34.83 -46.60 4.26
C ASN A 91 -33.74 -46.92 3.24
N ILE A 92 -33.64 -46.08 2.23
CA ILE A 92 -32.48 -46.06 1.30
C ILE A 92 -31.67 -44.82 1.59
N ASN A 93 -30.41 -45.02 1.91
CA ASN A 93 -29.44 -43.94 2.15
C ASN A 93 -28.30 -44.06 1.15
N ILE A 94 -28.15 -43.02 0.31
CA ILE A 94 -27.09 -42.87 -0.67
C ILE A 94 -26.30 -41.61 -0.32
N GLU A 95 -25.03 -41.81 -0.01
CA GLU A 95 -24.17 -40.71 0.44
C GLU A 95 -22.89 -40.64 -0.41
N GLY A 96 -22.63 -39.49 -1.05
CA GLY A 96 -21.44 -39.26 -1.86
C GLY A 96 -21.18 -40.34 -2.91
N SER A 97 -22.22 -40.88 -3.53
CA SER A 97 -22.14 -42.06 -4.39
C SER A 97 -22.96 -41.93 -5.66
N ASP A 98 -22.53 -42.56 -6.72
CA ASP A 98 -23.23 -42.61 -8.00
C ASP A 98 -23.87 -43.97 -8.23
N ILE A 99 -25.15 -43.95 -8.58
CA ILE A 99 -25.93 -45.17 -8.87
C ILE A 99 -26.68 -44.97 -10.18
N SER A 100 -26.40 -45.81 -11.17
CA SER A 100 -27.08 -45.74 -12.45
C SER A 100 -27.17 -47.10 -13.16
N GLY A 101 -28.28 -47.34 -13.81
CA GLY A 101 -28.47 -48.43 -14.74
C GLY A 101 -28.78 -47.91 -16.15
N LYS A 102 -28.07 -48.38 -17.16
CA LYS A 102 -28.29 -47.93 -18.56
C LYS A 102 -29.67 -48.22 -19.09
N ARG A 103 -30.36 -49.23 -18.52
CA ARG A 103 -31.73 -49.62 -18.90
C ARG A 103 -32.80 -49.18 -17.88
N GLY A 104 -32.40 -48.49 -16.82
CA GLY A 104 -33.27 -47.96 -15.81
C GLY A 104 -32.68 -48.05 -14.43
N THR A 105 -33.12 -47.11 -13.56
CA THR A 105 -32.75 -47.05 -12.14
C THR A 105 -33.99 -46.93 -11.32
N THR A 106 -34.23 -47.82 -10.36
CA THR A 106 -35.38 -47.79 -9.47
C THR A 106 -34.95 -47.83 -8.02
N LEU A 107 -35.41 -46.87 -7.24
CA LEU A 107 -35.29 -46.86 -5.79
C LEU A 107 -36.69 -46.99 -5.20
N MET A 108 -36.90 -47.98 -4.36
CA MET A 108 -38.19 -48.21 -3.68
C MET A 108 -37.94 -48.41 -2.17
N ALA A 109 -38.57 -47.62 -1.35
CA ALA A 109 -38.49 -47.74 0.10
C ALA A 109 -39.87 -47.61 0.73
N ASP A 110 -40.16 -48.45 1.74
CA ASP A 110 -41.38 -48.30 2.51
C ASP A 110 -41.41 -47.02 3.31
N ASN A 111 -40.25 -46.48 3.69
CA ASN A 111 -40.14 -45.20 4.39
C ASN A 111 -39.33 -44.19 3.56
N GLN A 112 -38.14 -43.80 3.96
CA GLN A 112 -37.40 -42.68 3.38
C GLN A 112 -36.43 -43.11 2.28
N VAL A 113 -36.24 -42.20 1.32
CA VAL A 113 -35.12 -42.24 0.38
C VAL A 113 -34.31 -40.96 0.57
N ASN A 114 -33.07 -41.11 1.03
CA ASN A 114 -32.16 -40.05 1.27
C ASN A 114 -30.96 -40.13 0.31
N ILE A 115 -30.81 -39.12 -0.53
CA ILE A 115 -29.73 -39.00 -1.51
C ILE A 115 -28.96 -37.74 -1.17
N LYS A 116 -27.80 -37.92 -0.53
CA LYS A 116 -27.06 -36.80 0.09
C LYS A 116 -25.61 -36.76 -0.40
N ALA A 117 -25.08 -35.55 -0.44
CA ALA A 117 -23.65 -35.35 -0.57
C ALA A 117 -22.94 -35.73 0.73
N THR A 118 -21.69 -36.18 0.59
CA THR A 118 -20.80 -36.40 1.73
C THR A 118 -19.93 -35.18 1.96
N GLU A 119 -19.87 -34.76 3.20
CA GLU A 119 -19.06 -33.62 3.64
C GLU A 119 -17.59 -34.00 3.74
N GLN A 120 -16.71 -33.15 3.21
CA GLN A 120 -15.27 -33.19 3.38
C GLN A 120 -14.82 -31.93 4.09
N ASN A 121 -14.00 -32.08 5.12
CA ASN A 121 -13.43 -30.95 5.86
C ASN A 121 -11.92 -30.95 5.71
N HIS A 122 -11.35 -29.78 5.54
CA HIS A 122 -9.93 -29.56 5.52
C HIS A 122 -9.60 -28.34 6.39
N GLN A 123 -8.64 -28.50 7.31
CA GLN A 123 -8.21 -27.47 8.21
C GLN A 123 -6.69 -27.33 8.14
N GLU A 124 -6.21 -26.12 8.00
CA GLU A 124 -4.79 -25.80 8.03
C GLU A 124 -4.52 -24.74 9.08
N ARG A 125 -3.52 -24.99 9.92
CA ARG A 125 -3.01 -24.04 10.90
C ARG A 125 -1.51 -23.96 10.74
N SER A 126 -1.03 -22.81 10.28
CA SER A 126 0.40 -22.58 10.09
C SER A 126 0.88 -21.39 10.91
N THR A 127 2.06 -21.54 11.49
CA THR A 127 2.76 -20.46 12.14
C THR A 127 4.21 -20.44 11.66
N ASN A 128 4.78 -19.25 11.54
CA ASN A 128 6.20 -19.11 11.27
C ASN A 128 6.82 -18.08 12.19
N LYS A 129 8.07 -18.30 12.51
CA LYS A 129 8.90 -17.37 13.27
C LYS A 129 10.32 -17.46 12.75
N SER A 130 10.90 -16.31 12.46
CA SER A 130 12.29 -16.23 12.08
C SER A 130 13.00 -15.21 12.94
N SER A 131 14.23 -15.48 13.30
CA SER A 131 15.11 -14.52 13.95
C SER A 131 16.53 -14.81 13.56
N GLY A 132 17.31 -13.77 13.38
CA GLY A 132 18.70 -13.92 13.01
C GLY A 132 19.52 -12.74 13.44
N PHE A 133 20.81 -12.96 13.55
CA PHE A 133 21.77 -11.89 13.66
C PHE A 133 22.95 -12.17 12.73
N ASN A 134 23.61 -11.12 12.32
CA ASN A 134 24.84 -11.20 11.56
C ASN A 134 25.82 -10.17 12.08
N ALA A 135 27.08 -10.56 12.10
CA ALA A 135 28.19 -9.67 12.36
C ALA A 135 29.22 -9.86 11.24
N GLY A 136 29.75 -8.79 10.73
CA GLY A 136 30.69 -8.86 9.62
C GLY A 136 31.75 -7.80 9.67
N VAL A 137 32.79 -8.03 8.90
CA VAL A 137 33.90 -7.11 8.71
C VAL A 137 33.95 -6.76 7.23
N ALA A 138 33.86 -5.48 6.91
CA ALA A 138 34.09 -4.98 5.56
C ALA A 138 35.56 -4.54 5.42
N ILE A 139 36.26 -5.10 4.45
CA ILE A 139 37.64 -4.80 4.17
C ILE A 139 37.73 -3.94 2.91
N LYS A 140 38.34 -2.78 3.03
CA LYS A 140 38.64 -1.90 1.89
C LYS A 140 40.03 -2.26 1.37
N VAL A 141 40.14 -2.64 0.12
CA VAL A 141 41.40 -3.18 -0.46
C VAL A 141 42.37 -2.09 -0.98
N SER A 142 42.35 -0.88 -0.48
CA SER A 142 43.52 0.00 -0.63
C SER A 142 44.24 0.08 0.72
N ASN A 143 45.29 -0.71 0.91
CA ASN A 143 46.14 -0.82 2.10
C ASN A 143 45.73 -1.85 3.17
N GLY A 144 44.85 -2.81 2.89
CA GLY A 144 44.51 -3.88 3.84
C GLY A 144 43.83 -3.44 5.13
N THR A 145 43.20 -2.27 5.11
CA THR A 145 42.56 -1.68 6.28
C THR A 145 41.11 -2.12 6.39
N VAL A 146 40.69 -2.55 7.56
CA VAL A 146 39.30 -2.86 7.86
C VAL A 146 38.45 -1.60 7.69
N ALA A 147 37.50 -1.60 6.75
CA ALA A 147 36.69 -0.44 6.47
C ALA A 147 35.53 -0.26 7.47
N GLY A 148 35.14 -1.32 8.14
CA GLY A 148 34.08 -1.23 9.16
C GLY A 148 33.64 -2.58 9.71
N VAL A 149 32.93 -2.52 10.80
CA VAL A 149 32.26 -3.68 11.42
C VAL A 149 30.77 -3.48 11.28
N THR A 150 30.09 -4.50 10.78
CA THR A 150 28.64 -4.50 10.59
C THR A 150 27.98 -5.43 11.58
N PHE A 151 26.90 -4.96 12.18
CA PHE A 151 26.00 -5.75 13.01
C PHE A 151 24.59 -5.62 12.45
N GLY A 152 23.89 -6.72 12.35
CA GLY A 152 22.52 -6.72 11.86
C GLY A 152 21.68 -7.78 12.54
N GLY A 153 20.39 -7.59 12.44
CA GLY A 153 19.41 -8.53 12.95
C GLY A 153 18.11 -8.49 12.15
N ASN A 154 17.41 -9.59 12.19
CA ASN A 154 16.09 -9.71 11.60
C ASN A 154 15.14 -10.51 12.48
N TYR A 155 13.88 -10.17 12.38
CA TYR A 155 12.79 -10.84 13.07
C TYR A 155 11.58 -10.95 12.15
N GLY A 156 10.98 -12.13 12.11
CA GLY A 156 9.75 -12.36 11.38
C GLY A 156 8.78 -13.21 12.18
N LYS A 157 7.52 -12.94 12.04
CA LYS A 157 6.43 -13.71 12.67
C LYS A 157 5.19 -13.67 11.79
N GLY A 158 4.56 -14.82 11.65
CA GLY A 158 3.32 -14.89 10.93
C GLY A 158 2.50 -16.13 11.25
N TYR A 159 1.27 -16.11 10.79
CA TYR A 159 0.38 -17.25 10.84
C TYR A 159 -0.58 -17.25 9.66
N GLY A 160 -1.09 -18.43 9.34
CA GLY A 160 -2.14 -18.62 8.35
C GLY A 160 -3.09 -19.73 8.80
N ASN A 161 -4.38 -19.41 8.83
CA ASN A 161 -5.44 -20.32 9.24
C ASN A 161 -6.43 -20.48 8.09
N GLY A 162 -6.60 -21.71 7.62
CA GLY A 162 -7.54 -22.04 6.55
C GLY A 162 -8.52 -23.13 7.00
N ASP A 163 -9.78 -22.94 6.67
CA ASP A 163 -10.85 -23.89 6.90
C ASP A 163 -11.63 -24.07 5.60
N GLU A 164 -11.85 -25.30 5.22
CA GLU A 164 -12.57 -25.66 4.00
C GLU A 164 -13.58 -26.77 4.28
N THR A 165 -14.77 -26.60 3.75
CA THR A 165 -15.82 -27.61 3.74
C THR A 165 -16.33 -27.77 2.33
N THR A 166 -16.22 -28.96 1.77
CA THR A 166 -16.72 -29.30 0.43
C THR A 166 -17.64 -30.50 0.47
N TYR A 167 -18.46 -30.62 -0.54
CA TYR A 167 -19.45 -31.70 -0.64
C TYR A 167 -19.21 -32.51 -1.89
N VAL A 168 -19.11 -33.81 -1.71
CA VAL A 168 -19.10 -34.80 -2.80
C VAL A 168 -20.54 -35.23 -3.07
N ALA A 169 -21.10 -34.74 -4.17
CA ALA A 169 -22.49 -35.00 -4.52
C ALA A 169 -22.76 -36.47 -4.85
N SER A 170 -23.96 -36.92 -4.58
CA SER A 170 -24.48 -38.15 -5.10
C SER A 170 -25.26 -37.93 -6.39
N HIS A 171 -25.19 -38.88 -7.30
CA HIS A 171 -25.92 -38.86 -8.56
C HIS A 171 -26.66 -40.18 -8.72
N VAL A 172 -27.94 -40.10 -8.94
CA VAL A 172 -28.82 -41.25 -9.15
C VAL A 172 -29.46 -41.16 -10.53
N GLY A 173 -29.31 -42.22 -11.30
CA GLY A 173 -29.94 -42.35 -12.60
C GLY A 173 -29.02 -42.06 -13.78
N ASP A 174 -29.40 -42.61 -14.91
CA ASP A 174 -28.76 -42.41 -16.21
C ASP A 174 -29.65 -41.54 -17.09
N SER A 175 -29.06 -40.53 -17.71
CA SER A 175 -29.79 -39.57 -18.56
C SER A 175 -30.46 -40.20 -19.78
N GLN A 176 -30.10 -41.41 -20.17
CA GLN A 176 -30.62 -42.12 -21.32
C GLN A 176 -31.69 -43.17 -20.97
N SER A 177 -32.02 -43.33 -19.69
CA SER A 177 -32.99 -44.29 -19.22
C SER A 177 -33.91 -43.72 -18.17
N LYS A 178 -35.00 -44.46 -17.87
CA LYS A 178 -36.01 -44.06 -16.89
C LYS A 178 -35.48 -44.23 -15.46
N THR A 179 -35.67 -43.25 -14.63
CA THR A 179 -35.39 -43.31 -13.20
C THR A 179 -36.69 -43.18 -12.42
N VAL A 180 -36.90 -44.14 -11.50
CA VAL A 180 -38.09 -44.20 -10.65
C VAL A 180 -37.67 -44.16 -9.18
N ILE A 181 -38.26 -43.24 -8.40
CA ILE A 181 -38.10 -43.19 -6.97
C ILE A 181 -39.48 -43.28 -6.33
N ASN A 182 -39.69 -44.31 -5.54
CA ASN A 182 -40.95 -44.51 -4.83
C ASN A 182 -40.65 -44.68 -3.33
N ALA A 183 -41.06 -43.71 -2.54
CA ALA A 183 -40.92 -43.71 -1.09
C ALA A 183 -42.29 -43.59 -0.43
N GLY A 184 -42.56 -44.48 0.55
CA GLY A 184 -43.71 -44.35 1.42
C GLY A 184 -43.60 -43.21 2.43
N GLY A 185 -42.39 -42.75 2.69
CA GLY A 185 -42.03 -41.60 3.49
C GLY A 185 -41.44 -40.45 2.66
N ASP A 186 -40.52 -39.73 3.24
CA ASP A 186 -39.94 -38.56 2.63
C ASP A 186 -38.80 -38.92 1.64
N VAL A 187 -38.65 -38.09 0.62
CA VAL A 187 -37.51 -38.09 -0.28
C VAL A 187 -36.71 -36.81 0.01
N THR A 188 -35.42 -36.96 0.28
CA THR A 188 -34.50 -35.87 0.53
C THR A 188 -33.32 -35.94 -0.45
N LEU A 189 -33.10 -34.84 -1.18
CA LEU A 189 -31.91 -34.63 -1.99
C LEU A 189 -31.12 -33.49 -1.39
N ALA A 190 -29.90 -33.76 -0.88
CA ALA A 190 -29.01 -32.76 -0.34
C ALA A 190 -27.75 -32.65 -1.19
N SER A 191 -27.57 -31.53 -1.90
CA SER A 191 -26.50 -31.34 -2.88
C SER A 191 -26.28 -32.53 -3.82
N SER A 192 -27.36 -33.12 -4.27
CA SER A 192 -27.34 -34.35 -5.07
C SER A 192 -28.33 -34.24 -6.23
N GLN A 193 -28.13 -35.03 -7.25
CA GLN A 193 -28.88 -34.94 -8.49
C GLN A 193 -29.53 -36.27 -8.83
N VAL A 194 -30.77 -36.22 -9.26
CA VAL A 194 -31.49 -37.34 -9.87
C VAL A 194 -31.64 -37.03 -11.35
N LYS A 195 -31.18 -37.98 -12.18
CA LYS A 195 -31.18 -37.87 -13.64
C LYS A 195 -31.97 -39.00 -14.26
N GLY A 196 -32.53 -38.76 -15.41
CA GLY A 196 -33.20 -39.78 -16.19
C GLY A 196 -33.74 -39.18 -17.49
N LYS A 197 -33.87 -39.98 -18.55
CA LYS A 197 -34.61 -39.59 -19.74
C LYS A 197 -36.04 -39.20 -19.37
N ARG A 198 -36.64 -40.00 -18.46
CA ARG A 198 -37.85 -39.71 -17.70
C ARG A 198 -37.56 -39.91 -16.20
N VAL A 199 -38.07 -39.06 -15.35
CA VAL A 199 -38.00 -39.21 -13.90
C VAL A 199 -39.40 -39.26 -13.32
N GLU A 200 -39.71 -40.35 -12.60
CA GLU A 200 -40.94 -40.50 -11.84
C GLU A 200 -40.62 -40.55 -10.34
N LEU A 201 -41.32 -39.78 -9.55
CA LEU A 201 -41.10 -39.70 -8.11
C LEU A 201 -42.44 -39.64 -7.35
N ASP A 202 -42.58 -40.49 -6.34
CA ASP A 202 -43.65 -40.47 -5.37
C ASP A 202 -43.07 -40.39 -3.97
N ALA A 203 -43.56 -39.46 -3.16
CA ALA A 203 -43.07 -39.23 -1.79
C ALA A 203 -44.19 -38.65 -0.91
N GLU A 204 -44.03 -38.79 0.40
CA GLU A 204 -44.84 -38.10 1.40
C GLU A 204 -44.53 -36.61 1.44
N ASN A 205 -43.26 -36.30 1.66
CA ASN A 205 -42.66 -34.97 1.51
C ASN A 205 -41.43 -35.04 0.59
N LEU A 206 -41.15 -33.96 -0.12
CA LEU A 206 -39.97 -33.80 -0.97
C LEU A 206 -39.16 -32.59 -0.51
N ASN A 207 -37.91 -32.84 -0.12
CA ASN A 207 -36.97 -31.81 0.27
C ASN A 207 -35.75 -31.88 -0.64
N ILE A 208 -35.51 -30.78 -1.36
CA ILE A 208 -34.34 -30.66 -2.23
C ILE A 208 -33.58 -29.40 -1.82
N GLU A 209 -32.35 -29.57 -1.42
CA GLU A 209 -31.48 -28.49 -0.94
C GLU A 209 -30.10 -28.56 -1.55
N SER A 210 -29.60 -27.43 -2.04
CA SER A 210 -28.20 -27.28 -2.38
C SER A 210 -27.44 -26.84 -1.16
N LEU A 211 -26.27 -27.41 -0.96
CA LEU A 211 -25.33 -27.01 0.09
C LEU A 211 -24.16 -26.25 -0.54
N GLN A 212 -23.62 -25.31 0.19
CA GLN A 212 -22.48 -24.50 -0.27
C GLN A 212 -21.16 -25.12 0.14
N ASP A 213 -20.24 -25.23 -0.80
CA ASP A 213 -18.83 -25.37 -0.48
C ASP A 213 -18.37 -24.09 0.16
N LYS A 214 -17.63 -24.19 1.27
CA LYS A 214 -17.14 -23.05 2.06
C LYS A 214 -15.64 -23.14 2.23
N SER A 215 -14.99 -21.98 2.14
CA SER A 215 -13.57 -21.85 2.39
C SER A 215 -13.29 -20.50 3.04
N ARG A 216 -12.56 -20.52 4.14
CA ARG A 216 -12.13 -19.33 4.85
C ARG A 216 -10.63 -19.38 5.09
N TYR A 217 -9.98 -18.25 4.92
CA TYR A 217 -8.57 -18.08 5.22
C TYR A 217 -8.33 -16.77 5.93
N HIS A 218 -7.46 -16.79 6.94
CA HIS A 218 -6.98 -15.60 7.64
C HIS A 218 -5.50 -15.76 7.91
N GLY A 219 -4.70 -14.81 7.43
CA GLY A 219 -3.27 -14.81 7.61
C GLY A 219 -2.71 -13.44 7.90
N LYS A 220 -1.65 -13.40 8.67
CA LYS A 220 -0.85 -12.20 8.95
C LYS A 220 0.63 -12.56 8.92
N GLN A 221 1.43 -11.64 8.40
CA GLN A 221 2.88 -11.73 8.38
C GLN A 221 3.49 -10.38 8.76
N MET A 222 4.52 -10.41 9.59
CA MET A 222 5.30 -9.24 9.99
C MET A 222 6.77 -9.57 9.92
N ASN A 223 7.56 -8.69 9.33
CA ASN A 223 9.02 -8.83 9.26
C ASN A 223 9.66 -7.49 9.62
N ALA A 224 10.74 -7.54 10.36
CA ALA A 224 11.55 -6.40 10.70
C ALA A 224 13.03 -6.74 10.56
N SER A 225 13.84 -5.82 10.09
CA SER A 225 15.29 -5.97 10.00
C SER A 225 15.98 -4.65 10.30
N GLY A 226 17.21 -4.75 10.77
CA GLY A 226 18.05 -3.59 11.00
C GLY A 226 19.52 -3.95 10.96
N SER A 227 20.35 -3.00 10.55
CA SER A 227 21.79 -3.14 10.54
C SER A 227 22.49 -1.82 10.83
N VAL A 228 23.69 -1.94 11.42
CA VAL A 228 24.58 -0.81 11.70
C VAL A 228 25.98 -1.20 11.28
N THR A 229 26.65 -0.30 10.57
CA THR A 229 28.06 -0.44 10.18
C THR A 229 28.83 0.75 10.71
N VAL A 230 29.95 0.50 11.36
CA VAL A 230 30.84 1.53 11.90
C VAL A 230 32.28 1.23 11.49
N GLY A 231 32.96 2.25 11.01
CA GLY A 231 34.36 2.10 10.56
C GLY A 231 34.89 3.40 9.96
N TYR A 232 35.31 3.36 8.70
CA TYR A 232 35.61 4.58 7.91
C TYR A 232 34.36 5.32 7.46
N GLY A 233 33.32 5.08 8.12
CA GLY A 233 32.01 5.65 7.92
C GLY A 233 31.05 5.07 8.93
N PHE A 234 29.85 5.54 8.82
CA PHE A 234 28.71 5.07 9.57
C PHE A 234 27.57 4.77 8.60
N ALA A 235 26.95 3.64 8.76
CA ALA A 235 25.73 3.34 8.06
C ALA A 235 24.76 2.63 9.00
N ALA A 236 23.52 3.05 9.00
CA ALA A 236 22.45 2.37 9.73
C ALA A 236 21.22 2.28 8.84
N GLY A 237 20.53 1.18 8.92
CA GLY A 237 19.33 0.99 8.16
C GLY A 237 18.41 -0.02 8.79
N GLY A 238 17.14 0.09 8.47
CA GLY A 238 16.14 -0.85 8.94
C GLY A 238 14.95 -0.90 8.01
N SER A 239 14.22 -1.99 8.11
CA SER A 239 12.96 -2.18 7.39
C SER A 239 11.92 -2.86 8.26
N PHE A 240 10.68 -2.55 7.99
CA PHE A 240 9.53 -3.19 8.60
C PHE A 240 8.47 -3.42 7.53
N ASN A 241 7.91 -4.60 7.49
CA ASN A 241 6.74 -4.86 6.67
C ASN A 241 5.69 -5.68 7.41
N LYS A 242 4.45 -5.49 7.01
CA LYS A 242 3.31 -6.20 7.56
C LYS A 242 2.30 -6.46 6.47
N SER A 243 1.78 -7.67 6.43
CA SER A 243 0.71 -8.07 5.52
C SER A 243 -0.41 -8.79 6.23
N LYS A 244 -1.60 -8.68 5.66
CA LYS A 244 -2.82 -9.32 6.12
C LYS A 244 -3.59 -9.83 4.92
N ILE A 245 -4.06 -11.07 5.01
CA ILE A 245 -4.85 -11.73 3.98
C ILE A 245 -6.09 -12.31 4.61
N ASN A 246 -7.25 -12.08 3.98
CA ASN A 246 -8.51 -12.68 4.35
C ASN A 246 -9.21 -13.20 3.10
N ALA A 247 -9.85 -14.34 3.21
CA ALA A 247 -10.68 -14.90 2.15
C ALA A 247 -11.92 -15.55 2.74
N ASP A 248 -13.03 -15.43 2.03
CA ASP A 248 -14.30 -16.02 2.40
C ASP A 248 -15.05 -16.44 1.11
N HIS A 249 -15.26 -17.73 0.98
CA HIS A 249 -15.94 -18.32 -0.14
C HIS A 249 -17.09 -19.19 0.36
N ALA A 250 -18.27 -19.00 -0.21
CA ALA A 250 -19.42 -19.86 -0.02
C ALA A 250 -20.21 -19.90 -1.32
N SER A 251 -20.20 -21.05 -1.98
CA SER A 251 -20.89 -21.23 -3.25
C SER A 251 -21.39 -22.65 -3.42
N VAL A 252 -22.60 -22.75 -3.96
CA VAL A 252 -23.11 -24.04 -4.47
C VAL A 252 -22.21 -24.51 -5.61
N ASN A 253 -21.68 -25.72 -5.50
CA ASN A 253 -20.88 -26.34 -6.53
C ASN A 253 -21.77 -27.06 -7.56
N GLU A 254 -22.49 -28.09 -7.12
CA GLU A 254 -23.48 -28.78 -7.94
C GLU A 254 -24.88 -28.46 -7.39
N GLN A 255 -25.71 -27.88 -8.20
CA GLN A 255 -27.08 -27.53 -7.79
C GLN A 255 -27.91 -28.80 -7.65
N ALA A 256 -28.47 -29.00 -6.48
CA ALA A 256 -29.37 -30.12 -6.20
C ALA A 256 -30.64 -30.03 -7.06
N GLY A 257 -31.09 -31.14 -7.52
CA GLY A 257 -32.31 -31.13 -8.31
C GLY A 257 -32.63 -32.44 -8.98
N ILE A 258 -33.73 -32.42 -9.71
CA ILE A 258 -34.20 -33.45 -10.63
C ILE A 258 -34.01 -32.93 -12.05
N TYR A 259 -33.27 -33.68 -12.84
CA TYR A 259 -32.86 -33.31 -14.20
C TYR A 259 -33.34 -34.40 -15.19
N ALA A 260 -34.56 -34.20 -15.66
CA ALA A 260 -35.15 -35.10 -16.66
C ALA A 260 -34.74 -34.71 -18.08
N GLY A 261 -34.78 -35.68 -18.98
CA GLY A 261 -34.56 -35.53 -20.42
C GLY A 261 -35.85 -35.27 -21.21
N ASP A 262 -35.86 -35.74 -22.45
CA ASP A 262 -36.97 -35.49 -23.41
C ASP A 262 -38.29 -36.15 -23.05
N GLU A 263 -38.30 -37.12 -22.15
CA GLU A 263 -39.51 -37.77 -21.67
C GLU A 263 -40.08 -37.13 -20.39
N GLY A 264 -39.42 -36.07 -19.89
CA GLY A 264 -39.91 -35.24 -18.81
C GLY A 264 -39.96 -35.90 -17.45
N TYR A 265 -40.79 -35.35 -16.57
CA TYR A 265 -40.97 -35.86 -15.21
C TYR A 265 -42.41 -35.92 -14.80
N ASP A 266 -42.72 -36.88 -13.91
CA ASP A 266 -43.97 -37.00 -13.19
C ASP A 266 -43.66 -37.15 -11.69
N ILE A 267 -43.91 -36.09 -10.94
CA ILE A 267 -43.57 -36.00 -9.52
C ILE A 267 -44.85 -35.76 -8.73
N ASN A 268 -45.14 -36.67 -7.81
CA ASN A 268 -46.31 -36.63 -6.94
C ASN A 268 -45.87 -36.63 -5.48
N VAL A 269 -46.12 -35.49 -4.79
CA VAL A 269 -45.82 -35.33 -3.38
C VAL A 269 -47.12 -35.21 -2.60
N ASN A 270 -47.29 -36.09 -1.62
CA ASN A 270 -48.54 -36.14 -0.88
C ASN A 270 -48.76 -34.89 -0.01
N LYS A 271 -47.77 -34.45 0.73
CA LYS A 271 -47.88 -33.33 1.65
C LYS A 271 -47.15 -32.09 1.17
N HIS A 272 -45.86 -31.98 1.42
CA HIS A 272 -45.14 -30.74 1.23
C HIS A 272 -43.86 -30.92 0.42
N THR A 273 -43.61 -29.95 -0.46
CA THR A 273 -42.36 -29.81 -1.18
C THR A 273 -41.61 -28.56 -0.72
N ASP A 274 -40.34 -28.70 -0.34
CA ASP A 274 -39.47 -27.58 -0.05
C ASP A 274 -38.24 -27.61 -0.96
N LEU A 275 -37.99 -26.49 -1.66
CA LEU A 275 -36.85 -26.28 -2.55
C LEU A 275 -35.98 -25.18 -2.02
N LYS A 276 -34.69 -25.47 -1.76
CA LYS A 276 -33.67 -24.49 -1.36
C LYS A 276 -32.54 -24.46 -2.38
N GLY A 277 -32.54 -23.45 -3.24
CA GLY A 277 -31.58 -23.37 -4.33
C GLY A 277 -31.60 -24.60 -5.23
N ALA A 278 -32.80 -25.14 -5.51
CA ALA A 278 -32.97 -26.44 -6.13
C ALA A 278 -33.84 -26.36 -7.39
N LEU A 279 -33.54 -27.21 -8.35
CA LEU A 279 -34.24 -27.26 -9.63
C LEU A 279 -35.02 -28.57 -9.81
N ILE A 280 -36.18 -28.45 -10.44
CA ILE A 280 -36.88 -29.57 -11.07
C ILE A 280 -37.02 -29.20 -12.53
N THR A 281 -36.28 -29.87 -13.40
CA THR A 281 -36.17 -29.53 -14.82
C THR A 281 -36.30 -30.72 -15.76
N SER A 282 -36.70 -30.40 -16.95
CA SER A 282 -36.61 -31.26 -18.14
C SER A 282 -35.93 -30.51 -19.28
N THR A 283 -35.78 -31.16 -20.42
CA THR A 283 -35.50 -30.44 -21.66
C THR A 283 -36.67 -29.58 -22.08
N GLN A 284 -36.42 -28.56 -22.88
CA GLN A 284 -37.47 -27.70 -23.43
C GLN A 284 -38.44 -28.52 -24.30
N LYS A 285 -37.92 -29.54 -24.99
CA LYS A 285 -38.73 -30.46 -25.80
C LYS A 285 -39.78 -31.20 -24.95
N ALA A 286 -39.38 -31.71 -23.81
CA ALA A 286 -40.30 -32.39 -22.89
C ALA A 286 -41.40 -31.46 -22.40
N GLU A 287 -41.09 -30.26 -22.07
CA GLU A 287 -42.09 -29.24 -21.66
C GLU A 287 -43.03 -28.89 -22.81
N ALA A 288 -42.51 -28.61 -24.01
CA ALA A 288 -43.29 -28.32 -25.18
C ALA A 288 -44.21 -29.47 -25.57
N ASP A 289 -43.79 -30.72 -25.39
CA ASP A 289 -44.60 -31.93 -25.66
C ASP A 289 -45.58 -32.29 -24.51
N GLY A 290 -45.65 -31.47 -23.46
CA GLY A 290 -46.56 -31.68 -22.33
C GLY A 290 -46.21 -32.90 -21.46
N LYS A 291 -44.95 -33.30 -21.41
CA LYS A 291 -44.45 -34.48 -20.68
C LYS A 291 -44.24 -34.28 -19.19
N ASN A 292 -44.24 -33.02 -18.72
CA ASN A 292 -43.96 -32.70 -17.34
C ASN A 292 -45.24 -32.58 -16.50
N HIS A 293 -45.18 -33.16 -15.31
CA HIS A 293 -46.25 -33.01 -14.31
C HIS A 293 -45.62 -32.94 -12.91
N PHE A 294 -46.06 -31.99 -12.13
CA PHE A 294 -45.67 -31.83 -10.73
C PHE A 294 -46.90 -31.54 -9.88
N SER A 295 -47.14 -32.39 -8.88
CA SER A 295 -48.26 -32.24 -7.94
C SER A 295 -47.77 -32.35 -6.51
N THR A 296 -48.13 -31.42 -5.67
CA THR A 296 -47.79 -31.37 -4.25
C THR A 296 -48.95 -30.76 -3.43
N GLY A 297 -49.01 -31.09 -2.16
CA GLY A 297 -49.95 -30.45 -1.24
C GLY A 297 -49.69 -28.97 -1.07
N SER A 298 -48.49 -28.62 -0.67
CA SER A 298 -47.99 -27.25 -0.54
C SER A 298 -46.53 -27.15 -0.99
N LEU A 299 -46.07 -25.93 -1.28
CA LEU A 299 -44.74 -25.65 -1.79
C LEU A 299 -44.11 -24.43 -1.09
N THR A 300 -42.90 -24.64 -0.58
CA THR A 300 -42.03 -23.54 -0.16
C THR A 300 -40.76 -23.55 -1.00
N HIS A 301 -40.22 -22.40 -1.28
CA HIS A 301 -38.94 -22.30 -1.99
C HIS A 301 -38.14 -21.09 -1.52
N SER A 302 -36.85 -21.21 -1.62
CA SER A 302 -35.90 -20.15 -1.33
C SER A 302 -34.68 -20.27 -2.24
N ASP A 303 -33.96 -19.15 -2.37
CA ASP A 303 -32.73 -19.08 -3.13
C ASP A 303 -31.54 -19.07 -2.17
N ILE A 304 -30.37 -19.35 -2.69
CA ILE A 304 -29.11 -19.37 -1.94
C ILE A 304 -28.19 -18.27 -2.48
N GLU A 305 -27.76 -17.38 -1.60
CA GLU A 305 -26.78 -16.34 -1.92
C GLU A 305 -25.36 -16.90 -1.84
N ASN A 306 -24.63 -16.77 -2.93
CA ASN A 306 -23.23 -17.18 -3.01
C ASN A 306 -22.31 -15.95 -2.99
N HIS A 307 -21.14 -16.12 -2.39
CA HIS A 307 -20.09 -15.10 -2.42
C HIS A 307 -18.72 -15.75 -2.49
N SER A 308 -17.80 -15.03 -3.09
CA SER A 308 -16.38 -15.42 -3.14
C SER A 308 -15.54 -14.17 -3.11
N ASN A 309 -14.95 -13.89 -1.96
CA ASN A 309 -14.22 -12.65 -1.71
C ASN A 309 -12.86 -12.96 -1.13
N TYR A 310 -11.86 -12.22 -1.55
CA TYR A 310 -10.62 -12.16 -0.82
C TYR A 310 -10.07 -10.74 -0.80
N SER A 311 -9.30 -10.43 0.22
CA SER A 311 -8.59 -9.18 0.35
C SER A 311 -7.21 -9.42 0.95
N GLY A 312 -6.22 -8.82 0.33
CA GLY A 312 -4.86 -8.78 0.83
C GLY A 312 -4.41 -7.33 0.92
N SER A 313 -3.70 -7.01 1.98
CA SER A 313 -3.06 -5.71 2.14
C SER A 313 -1.68 -5.89 2.75
N SER A 314 -0.74 -5.08 2.31
CA SER A 314 0.58 -5.03 2.89
C SER A 314 1.12 -3.61 2.86
N PHE A 315 2.01 -3.31 3.78
CA PHE A 315 2.83 -2.11 3.72
C PHE A 315 4.25 -2.45 4.16
N GLY A 316 5.19 -1.71 3.61
CA GLY A 316 6.59 -1.79 3.98
C GLY A 316 7.18 -0.41 4.16
N VAL A 317 8.03 -0.26 5.16
CA VAL A 317 8.77 0.96 5.44
C VAL A 317 10.22 0.60 5.60
N SER A 318 11.10 1.39 4.99
CA SER A 318 12.54 1.25 5.16
C SER A 318 13.18 2.61 5.32
N GLY A 319 14.28 2.65 6.04
CA GLY A 319 15.08 3.85 6.19
C GLY A 319 16.53 3.52 6.33
N SER A 320 17.39 4.35 5.78
CA SER A 320 18.83 4.22 5.95
C SER A 320 19.51 5.56 6.00
N VAL A 321 20.63 5.59 6.69
CA VAL A 321 21.53 6.73 6.77
C VAL A 321 22.95 6.24 6.64
N ALA A 322 23.76 6.96 5.89
CA ALA A 322 25.17 6.65 5.72
C ALA A 322 26.01 7.94 5.66
N ALA A 323 27.17 7.91 6.24
CA ALA A 323 28.18 8.96 6.14
C ALA A 323 29.56 8.33 5.98
N ASN A 324 30.38 8.92 5.11
CA ASN A 324 31.74 8.45 4.84
C ASN A 324 32.77 9.41 5.43
N PHE A 325 33.84 8.83 5.98
CA PHE A 325 34.96 9.53 6.55
C PHE A 325 36.26 9.01 5.93
N ASP A 326 37.27 9.86 5.81
CA ASP A 326 38.58 9.45 5.34
C ASP A 326 39.41 8.76 6.44
N THR A 327 38.95 8.87 7.68
CA THR A 327 39.58 8.24 8.86
C THR A 327 38.55 7.43 9.62
N PRO A 328 38.99 6.36 10.35
CA PRO A 328 38.05 5.57 11.15
C PRO A 328 37.33 6.42 12.20
N LEU A 329 36.02 6.16 12.36
CA LEU A 329 35.25 6.69 13.48
C LEU A 329 35.88 6.23 14.80
N GLY A 330 36.04 7.16 15.72
CA GLY A 330 36.61 6.89 17.05
C GLY A 330 38.08 7.28 17.19
N LYS A 331 38.74 7.71 16.13
CA LYS A 331 40.03 8.40 16.27
C LYS A 331 39.77 9.83 16.76
N GLU A 332 40.42 10.18 17.85
CA GLU A 332 40.26 11.47 18.52
C GLU A 332 40.44 12.65 17.56
N GLY A 333 39.46 13.53 17.46
CA GLY A 333 39.52 14.77 16.69
C GLY A 333 39.38 14.64 15.16
N GLN A 334 38.97 13.50 14.61
CA GLN A 334 39.11 13.23 13.18
C GLN A 334 37.86 12.82 12.40
N ALA A 335 36.71 13.29 12.76
CA ALA A 335 35.52 13.18 11.89
C ALA A 335 35.60 14.22 10.74
N GLN A 336 36.71 14.26 10.02
CA GLN A 336 36.94 15.19 8.92
C GLN A 336 37.19 14.41 7.62
N SER A 337 36.60 14.91 6.54
CA SER A 337 36.87 14.45 5.19
C SER A 337 38.15 15.11 4.66
N SER A 338 38.84 14.47 3.72
CA SER A 338 39.93 15.13 2.98
C SER A 338 39.42 16.19 2.00
N LYS A 339 38.11 16.24 1.78
CA LYS A 339 37.50 17.23 0.89
C LYS A 339 37.47 18.60 1.53
N GLN A 340 37.74 19.60 0.73
CA GLN A 340 37.60 20.97 1.15
C GLN A 340 36.13 21.31 1.42
N ALA A 341 35.82 21.93 2.54
CA ALA A 341 34.50 22.43 2.84
C ALA A 341 34.08 23.49 1.81
N VAL A 342 32.82 23.49 1.51
CA VAL A 342 32.17 24.49 0.65
C VAL A 342 31.06 25.19 1.40
N ASP A 343 30.79 26.43 1.05
CA ASP A 343 29.64 27.15 1.59
C ASP A 343 28.33 26.66 0.93
N GLU A 344 27.20 27.26 1.32
CA GLU A 344 25.87 26.93 0.81
C GLU A 344 25.73 27.10 -0.72
N ASP A 345 26.62 27.89 -1.31
CA ASP A 345 26.67 28.16 -2.74
C ASP A 345 27.72 27.35 -3.50
N GLY A 346 28.41 26.44 -2.82
CA GLY A 346 29.43 25.60 -3.41
C GLY A 346 30.82 26.26 -3.53
N ASN A 347 31.04 27.43 -2.91
CA ASN A 347 32.34 28.04 -2.93
C ASN A 347 33.26 27.42 -1.89
N PRO A 348 34.52 27.13 -2.23
CA PRO A 348 35.50 26.62 -1.29
C PRO A 348 35.69 27.56 -0.08
N ILE A 349 35.74 26.98 1.10
CA ILE A 349 35.97 27.69 2.36
C ILE A 349 37.44 27.56 2.76
N TYR A 350 38.00 28.66 3.19
CA TYR A 350 39.36 28.79 3.68
C TYR A 350 39.38 29.40 5.09
N ARG A 351 40.49 29.32 5.78
CA ARG A 351 40.80 30.06 7.00
C ARG A 351 41.89 31.07 6.74
N ASN A 352 41.63 32.31 7.13
CA ASN A 352 42.64 33.36 7.08
C ASN A 352 43.66 33.21 8.23
N ASP A 353 44.65 34.09 8.23
CA ASP A 353 45.73 34.10 9.25
C ASP A 353 45.17 34.40 10.68
N ARG A 354 43.96 34.84 10.83
CA ARG A 354 43.28 35.07 12.11
C ARG A 354 42.41 33.87 12.53
N GLY A 355 42.35 32.81 11.71
CA GLY A 355 41.52 31.65 11.94
C GLY A 355 40.06 31.83 11.58
N GLU A 356 39.68 32.93 10.93
CA GLU A 356 38.33 33.21 10.47
C GLU A 356 38.03 32.51 9.13
N LEU A 357 36.80 32.08 8.95
CA LEU A 357 36.35 31.47 7.69
C LEU A 357 36.16 32.52 6.60
N THR A 358 36.68 32.23 5.42
CA THR A 358 36.56 33.09 4.24
C THR A 358 36.40 32.23 2.98
N THR A 359 35.84 32.78 1.94
CA THR A 359 35.79 32.18 0.61
C THR A 359 36.94 32.61 -0.29
N GLU A 360 37.82 33.46 0.21
CA GLU A 360 39.00 33.95 -0.53
C GLU A 360 40.16 32.97 -0.38
N ALA A 361 40.67 32.50 -1.52
CA ALA A 361 41.81 31.59 -1.53
C ALA A 361 43.13 32.24 -1.08
N LYS A 362 43.21 33.56 -1.20
CA LYS A 362 44.41 34.34 -0.84
C LYS A 362 44.03 35.55 0.04
N ASN A 363 44.94 35.88 0.95
CA ASN A 363 44.78 37.10 1.74
C ASN A 363 45.20 38.34 0.94
N ALA A 364 45.03 39.54 1.56
CA ALA A 364 45.38 40.83 0.94
C ALA A 364 46.84 40.96 0.51
N GLN A 365 47.74 40.16 1.06
CA GLN A 365 49.17 40.11 0.75
C GLN A 365 49.50 39.01 -0.31
N GLY A 366 48.47 38.37 -0.91
CA GLY A 366 48.65 37.34 -1.94
C GLY A 366 49.11 35.97 -1.41
N LYS A 367 49.14 35.77 -0.08
CA LYS A 367 49.46 34.51 0.56
C LYS A 367 48.22 33.60 0.59
N ASP A 368 48.42 32.32 0.31
CA ASP A 368 47.34 31.33 0.32
C ASP A 368 46.75 31.15 1.73
N ASN A 369 45.44 31.23 1.81
CA ASN A 369 44.68 30.85 3.00
C ASN A 369 44.62 29.32 3.15
N ALA A 370 44.57 28.86 4.38
CA ALA A 370 44.44 27.41 4.65
C ALA A 370 43.08 26.87 4.22
N LYS A 371 43.09 25.75 3.55
CA LYS A 371 41.81 25.08 3.19
C LYS A 371 41.07 24.62 4.44
N GLN A 372 39.80 24.96 4.56
CA GLN A 372 38.95 24.38 5.58
C GLN A 372 38.47 23.01 5.08
N LEU A 373 38.69 21.97 5.85
CA LEU A 373 38.20 20.64 5.51
C LEU A 373 36.73 20.49 5.89
N ALA A 374 36.00 19.78 5.04
CA ALA A 374 34.63 19.40 5.33
C ALA A 374 34.58 18.40 6.48
N THR A 375 33.52 18.40 7.26
CA THR A 375 33.28 17.33 8.22
C THR A 375 32.81 16.08 7.48
N GLY A 376 33.08 14.89 8.00
CA GLY A 376 32.60 13.65 7.39
C GLY A 376 31.08 13.56 7.35
N TRP A 377 30.39 14.32 8.20
CA TRP A 377 28.93 14.45 8.22
C TRP A 377 28.37 15.21 7.03
N ASP A 378 29.17 15.98 6.30
CA ASP A 378 28.75 16.64 5.06
C ASP A 378 28.55 15.64 3.90
N SER A 379 29.04 14.42 4.06
CA SER A 379 28.81 13.31 3.13
C SER A 379 27.57 12.48 3.46
N LEU A 380 26.74 12.94 4.37
CA LEU A 380 25.59 12.16 4.84
C LEU A 380 24.57 11.92 3.71
N GLU A 381 24.32 10.65 3.49
CA GLU A 381 23.26 10.17 2.61
C GLU A 381 22.16 9.52 3.43
N THR A 382 20.93 9.81 3.09
CA THR A 382 19.78 9.20 3.72
C THR A 382 18.82 8.67 2.66
N SER A 383 18.13 7.61 2.98
CA SER A 383 17.06 7.10 2.13
C SER A 383 15.90 6.61 2.97
N THR A 384 14.71 6.83 2.48
CA THR A 384 13.49 6.27 3.04
C THR A 384 12.71 5.59 1.94
N GLY A 385 12.07 4.49 2.27
CA GLY A 385 11.23 3.75 1.36
C GLY A 385 9.88 3.45 2.02
N PHE A 386 8.84 3.62 1.28
CA PHE A 386 7.50 3.24 1.67
C PHE A 386 6.82 2.55 0.49
N GLY A 387 6.21 1.42 0.74
CA GLY A 387 5.48 0.68 -0.26
C GLY A 387 4.20 0.11 0.31
N ILE A 388 3.19 0.06 -0.51
CA ILE A 388 1.91 -0.57 -0.18
C ILE A 388 1.54 -1.57 -1.25
N GLY A 389 0.82 -2.59 -0.83
CA GLY A 389 0.24 -3.56 -1.74
C GLY A 389 -1.21 -3.82 -1.37
N ARG A 390 -2.05 -4.02 -2.38
CA ARG A 390 -3.44 -4.41 -2.24
C ARG A 390 -3.81 -5.40 -3.33
N ASP A 391 -4.51 -6.42 -2.93
CA ASP A 391 -5.08 -7.40 -3.83
C ASP A 391 -6.42 -7.84 -3.29
N LYS A 392 -7.47 -7.62 -4.06
CA LYS A 392 -8.83 -8.00 -3.67
C LYS A 392 -9.65 -8.42 -4.86
N GLU A 393 -10.56 -9.32 -4.62
CA GLU A 393 -11.57 -9.72 -5.57
C GLU A 393 -12.88 -9.99 -4.81
N SER A 394 -13.99 -9.66 -5.42
CA SER A 394 -15.32 -9.87 -4.85
C SER A 394 -16.27 -10.36 -5.94
N GLN A 395 -16.93 -11.47 -5.66
CA GLN A 395 -17.93 -12.05 -6.54
C GLN A 395 -19.18 -12.39 -5.73
N SER A 396 -20.32 -12.25 -6.34
CA SER A 396 -21.60 -12.66 -5.77
C SER A 396 -22.52 -13.22 -6.84
N SER A 397 -23.37 -14.14 -6.44
CA SER A 397 -24.39 -14.73 -7.31
C SER A 397 -25.53 -15.30 -6.47
N VAL A 398 -26.57 -15.76 -7.14
CA VAL A 398 -27.70 -16.43 -6.50
C VAL A 398 -27.94 -17.76 -7.20
N THR A 399 -28.07 -18.82 -6.41
CA THR A 399 -28.55 -20.13 -6.87
C THR A 399 -30.05 -20.16 -6.64
N LYS A 400 -30.81 -20.08 -7.72
CA LYS A 400 -32.28 -19.95 -7.66
C LYS A 400 -32.98 -21.29 -7.72
N SER A 401 -34.01 -21.43 -6.92
CA SER A 401 -34.97 -22.51 -7.05
C SER A 401 -35.90 -22.30 -8.25
N GLY A 402 -36.29 -23.36 -8.90
CA GLY A 402 -37.20 -23.31 -10.04
C GLY A 402 -37.76 -24.63 -10.47
N ILE A 403 -38.94 -24.61 -11.09
CA ILE A 403 -39.59 -25.73 -11.73
C ILE A 403 -39.94 -25.30 -13.15
N ASN A 404 -39.50 -26.04 -14.16
CA ASN A 404 -39.61 -25.65 -15.57
C ASN A 404 -40.91 -26.12 -16.25
N THR A 405 -42.00 -26.20 -15.52
CA THR A 405 -43.29 -26.58 -16.14
C THR A 405 -44.42 -25.64 -15.82
N ALA A 406 -45.33 -25.48 -16.73
CA ALA A 406 -46.61 -24.84 -16.49
C ALA A 406 -47.61 -25.79 -15.79
N ASN A 407 -47.37 -27.11 -15.81
CA ASN A 407 -48.23 -28.14 -15.25
C ASN A 407 -47.87 -28.43 -13.79
N ILE A 408 -48.13 -27.46 -12.92
CA ILE A 408 -47.95 -27.58 -11.47
C ILE A 408 -49.29 -27.53 -10.77
N GLU A 409 -49.55 -28.52 -9.92
CA GLU A 409 -50.71 -28.55 -9.07
C GLU A 409 -50.30 -28.42 -7.59
N ILE A 410 -50.81 -27.39 -6.91
CA ILE A 410 -50.71 -27.23 -5.47
C ILE A 410 -52.08 -27.41 -4.88
N ARG A 411 -52.32 -28.55 -4.26
CA ARG A 411 -53.64 -29.03 -3.89
C ARG A 411 -54.24 -28.41 -2.64
N ASP A 412 -53.40 -28.05 -1.66
CA ASP A 412 -53.82 -27.45 -0.39
C ASP A 412 -53.68 -25.92 -0.46
N GLN A 413 -54.66 -25.27 -1.02
CA GLN A 413 -54.68 -23.81 -1.21
C GLN A 413 -54.65 -23.05 0.12
N ALA A 414 -55.43 -23.51 1.10
CA ALA A 414 -55.46 -22.90 2.43
C ALA A 414 -54.16 -23.07 3.18
N GLY A 415 -53.55 -24.26 3.13
CA GLY A 415 -52.26 -24.53 3.72
C GLY A 415 -51.12 -23.75 3.05
N GLN A 416 -51.19 -23.57 1.74
CA GLN A 416 -50.22 -22.77 1.00
C GLN A 416 -50.24 -21.29 1.48
N LEU A 417 -51.41 -20.69 1.57
CA LEU A 417 -51.53 -19.32 2.05
C LEU A 417 -51.11 -19.19 3.52
N ALA A 418 -51.51 -20.13 4.37
CA ALA A 418 -51.14 -20.12 5.79
C ALA A 418 -49.62 -20.25 6.02
N LYS A 419 -48.91 -21.09 5.24
CA LYS A 419 -47.46 -21.33 5.36
C LYS A 419 -46.61 -20.22 4.79
N THR A 420 -47.04 -19.62 3.67
CA THR A 420 -46.18 -18.72 2.91
C THR A 420 -46.64 -17.26 2.89
N GLY A 421 -47.90 -17.02 3.21
CA GLY A 421 -48.54 -15.71 3.01
C GLY A 421 -48.84 -15.40 1.55
N GLU A 422 -48.60 -16.34 0.64
CA GLU A 422 -48.83 -16.22 -0.81
C GLU A 422 -49.94 -17.19 -1.26
N THR A 423 -50.68 -16.76 -2.24
CA THR A 423 -51.66 -17.64 -2.90
C THR A 423 -50.96 -18.68 -3.77
N VAL A 424 -51.67 -19.72 -4.16
CA VAL A 424 -51.17 -20.71 -5.12
C VAL A 424 -50.69 -20.03 -6.41
N GLU A 425 -51.46 -19.09 -6.94
CA GLU A 425 -51.12 -18.36 -8.16
C GLU A 425 -49.82 -17.57 -8.00
N GLN A 426 -49.66 -16.85 -6.89
CA GLN A 426 -48.40 -16.13 -6.59
C GLN A 426 -47.21 -17.06 -6.48
N THR A 427 -47.39 -18.19 -5.86
CA THR A 427 -46.32 -19.22 -5.74
C THR A 427 -45.95 -19.79 -7.11
N LEU A 428 -46.96 -20.11 -7.96
CA LEU A 428 -46.69 -20.59 -9.31
C LEU A 428 -45.92 -19.57 -10.16
N ASP A 429 -46.25 -18.31 -10.05
CA ASP A 429 -45.52 -17.24 -10.78
C ASP A 429 -44.07 -17.12 -10.32
N SER A 430 -43.80 -17.28 -9.04
CA SER A 430 -42.45 -17.15 -8.48
C SER A 430 -41.55 -18.37 -8.68
N ILE A 431 -42.12 -19.59 -8.75
CA ILE A 431 -41.32 -20.81 -8.86
C ILE A 431 -41.05 -21.23 -10.30
N ARG A 432 -41.84 -20.83 -11.25
CA ARG A 432 -41.67 -21.17 -12.66
C ARG A 432 -40.37 -20.59 -13.20
N THR A 433 -39.64 -21.39 -13.94
CA THR A 433 -38.40 -21.00 -14.56
C THR A 433 -38.31 -21.47 -16.00
N ASP A 434 -37.58 -20.74 -16.84
CA ASP A 434 -37.20 -21.12 -18.18
C ASP A 434 -35.91 -21.97 -18.23
N VAL A 435 -35.27 -22.16 -17.09
CA VAL A 435 -34.09 -22.98 -16.97
C VAL A 435 -34.46 -24.44 -17.28
N THR A 436 -33.69 -25.08 -18.15
CA THR A 436 -33.86 -26.45 -18.57
C THR A 436 -32.73 -27.35 -18.08
N THR A 437 -32.88 -28.66 -18.21
CA THR A 437 -31.79 -29.60 -17.91
C THR A 437 -30.52 -29.28 -18.71
N ASP A 438 -30.67 -28.83 -19.96
CA ASP A 438 -29.54 -28.53 -20.83
C ASP A 438 -28.73 -27.28 -20.45
N ASN A 439 -29.37 -26.31 -19.84
CA ASN A 439 -28.74 -25.05 -19.48
C ASN A 439 -28.64 -24.77 -17.96
N ALA A 440 -29.05 -25.72 -17.14
CA ALA A 440 -29.10 -25.56 -15.69
C ALA A 440 -27.71 -25.23 -15.08
N GLU A 441 -26.67 -25.85 -15.56
CA GLU A 441 -25.32 -25.65 -15.07
C GLU A 441 -24.85 -24.19 -15.29
N GLN A 442 -25.15 -23.63 -16.45
CA GLN A 442 -24.81 -22.23 -16.78
C GLN A 442 -25.55 -21.20 -15.91
N HIS A 443 -26.73 -21.57 -15.39
CA HIS A 443 -27.60 -20.71 -14.59
C HIS A 443 -27.55 -21.01 -13.09
N SER A 444 -26.64 -21.91 -12.67
CA SER A 444 -26.57 -22.36 -11.27
C SER A 444 -26.09 -21.31 -10.29
N GLY A 445 -25.43 -20.28 -10.78
CA GLY A 445 -24.83 -19.27 -9.94
C GLY A 445 -23.51 -19.72 -9.28
N LYS A 446 -22.96 -20.86 -9.70
CA LYS A 446 -21.67 -21.33 -9.18
C LYS A 446 -20.57 -20.29 -9.36
N LEU A 447 -19.87 -20.00 -8.28
CA LEU A 447 -18.69 -19.14 -8.27
C LEU A 447 -17.41 -19.98 -8.16
N GLU A 448 -16.41 -19.60 -8.92
CA GLU A 448 -15.07 -20.18 -8.79
C GLU A 448 -14.33 -19.48 -7.63
N ASN A 449 -13.62 -20.27 -6.84
CA ASN A 449 -12.74 -19.73 -5.80
C ASN A 449 -11.39 -19.39 -6.41
N HIS A 450 -11.17 -18.12 -6.67
CA HIS A 450 -9.92 -17.61 -7.26
C HIS A 450 -8.83 -17.34 -6.22
N PHE A 451 -9.13 -17.51 -4.94
CA PHE A 451 -8.17 -17.25 -3.88
C PHE A 451 -7.06 -18.31 -3.85
N ASP A 452 -5.84 -17.83 -3.89
CA ASP A 452 -4.62 -18.60 -3.67
C ASP A 452 -3.71 -17.75 -2.76
N LYS A 453 -3.50 -18.21 -1.53
CA LYS A 453 -2.73 -17.48 -0.52
C LYS A 453 -1.32 -17.13 -0.98
N ASP A 454 -0.67 -18.02 -1.71
CA ASP A 454 0.71 -17.82 -2.17
C ASP A 454 0.78 -16.81 -3.30
N LYS A 455 -0.17 -16.85 -4.23
CA LYS A 455 -0.28 -15.84 -5.30
C LYS A 455 -0.61 -14.46 -4.76
N VAL A 456 -1.52 -14.37 -3.79
CA VAL A 456 -1.86 -13.08 -3.15
C VAL A 456 -0.66 -12.53 -2.40
N MET A 457 0.05 -13.35 -1.63
CA MET A 457 1.26 -12.92 -0.92
C MET A 457 2.34 -12.47 -1.89
N LYS A 458 2.56 -13.20 -2.97
CA LYS A 458 3.52 -12.84 -4.02
C LYS A 458 3.15 -11.49 -4.67
N GLU A 459 1.89 -11.29 -5.00
CA GLU A 459 1.40 -10.04 -5.58
C GLU A 459 1.61 -8.86 -4.60
N LEU A 460 1.28 -9.03 -3.33
CA LEU A 460 1.50 -8.02 -2.29
C LEU A 460 2.98 -7.67 -2.15
N ASN A 461 3.86 -8.66 -2.12
CA ASN A 461 5.29 -8.45 -2.00
C ASN A 461 5.88 -7.74 -3.22
N ILE A 462 5.42 -8.09 -4.43
CA ILE A 462 5.81 -7.41 -5.66
C ILE A 462 5.38 -5.95 -5.62
N GLN A 463 4.14 -5.67 -5.25
CA GLN A 463 3.62 -4.31 -5.17
C GLN A 463 4.40 -3.46 -4.18
N VAL A 464 4.67 -3.97 -2.97
CA VAL A 464 5.45 -3.27 -1.95
C VAL A 464 6.86 -2.97 -2.45
N LYS A 465 7.56 -3.98 -2.96
CA LYS A 465 8.94 -3.81 -3.44
C LYS A 465 9.04 -2.84 -4.60
N VAL A 466 8.21 -3.02 -5.62
CA VAL A 466 8.21 -2.16 -6.80
C VAL A 466 7.87 -0.72 -6.42
N THR A 467 6.92 -0.53 -5.52
CA THR A 467 6.51 0.81 -5.07
C THR A 467 7.62 1.49 -4.27
N GLN A 468 8.30 0.76 -3.39
CA GLN A 468 9.45 1.29 -2.64
C GLN A 468 10.59 1.70 -3.58
N ASP A 469 10.95 0.83 -4.52
CA ASP A 469 12.03 1.10 -5.47
C ASP A 469 11.69 2.26 -6.40
N PHE A 470 10.47 2.31 -6.90
CA PHE A 470 9.99 3.42 -7.73
C PHE A 470 10.07 4.75 -6.99
N ARG A 471 9.59 4.78 -5.76
CA ARG A 471 9.60 5.99 -4.94
C ARG A 471 11.02 6.52 -4.73
N LYS A 472 11.94 5.65 -4.35
CA LYS A 472 13.36 5.98 -4.19
C LYS A 472 13.97 6.52 -5.48
N ASN A 473 13.73 5.86 -6.60
CA ASN A 473 14.28 6.23 -7.89
C ASN A 473 13.70 7.55 -8.39
N ALA A 474 12.40 7.75 -8.23
CA ALA A 474 11.70 8.96 -8.64
C ALA A 474 12.21 10.18 -7.86
N PHE A 475 12.42 10.07 -6.55
CA PHE A 475 12.99 11.18 -5.77
C PHE A 475 14.42 11.52 -6.18
N SER A 476 15.24 10.52 -6.44
CA SER A 476 16.58 10.74 -6.96
C SER A 476 16.57 11.49 -8.30
N MET A 477 15.64 11.17 -9.18
CA MET A 477 15.51 11.86 -10.47
C MET A 477 14.98 13.29 -10.32
N ILE A 478 14.08 13.53 -9.39
CA ILE A 478 13.58 14.88 -9.08
C ILE A 478 14.72 15.75 -8.54
N ASP A 479 15.53 15.22 -7.63
CA ASP A 479 16.71 15.91 -7.12
C ASP A 479 17.72 16.19 -8.24
N ALA A 480 17.99 15.23 -9.10
CA ALA A 480 18.87 15.41 -10.26
C ALA A 480 18.38 16.48 -11.25
N TYR A 481 17.07 16.68 -11.34
CA TYR A 481 16.46 17.73 -12.14
C TYR A 481 16.54 19.11 -11.46
N ALA A 482 16.20 19.19 -10.17
CA ALA A 482 16.00 20.45 -9.47
C ALA A 482 17.30 21.07 -8.93
N LEU A 483 18.20 20.25 -8.36
CA LEU A 483 19.39 20.77 -7.67
C LEU A 483 20.37 21.53 -8.57
N PRO A 484 20.70 21.09 -9.79
CA PRO A 484 21.57 21.85 -10.69
C PRO A 484 20.97 23.22 -11.09
N LYS A 485 19.66 23.26 -11.35
CA LYS A 485 18.96 24.51 -11.69
C LYS A 485 18.95 25.47 -10.51
N GLN A 486 18.76 24.95 -9.31
CA GLN A 486 18.80 25.73 -8.09
C GLN A 486 20.20 26.31 -7.82
N ALA A 487 21.25 25.52 -8.03
CA ALA A 487 22.62 25.96 -7.90
C ALA A 487 22.97 27.08 -8.90
N GLU A 488 22.52 26.96 -10.14
CA GLU A 488 22.75 27.99 -11.17
C GLU A 488 22.00 29.29 -10.82
N LEU A 489 20.77 29.22 -10.36
CA LEU A 489 20.02 30.39 -9.94
C LEU A 489 20.67 31.08 -8.73
N ARG A 490 21.20 30.32 -7.78
CA ARG A 490 21.94 30.89 -6.64
C ARG A 490 23.20 31.61 -7.08
N LYS A 491 23.92 31.07 -8.06
CA LYS A 491 25.07 31.72 -8.66
C LYS A 491 24.68 33.05 -9.32
N GLN A 492 23.61 33.06 -10.11
CA GLN A 492 23.10 34.26 -10.75
C GLN A 492 22.67 35.32 -9.73
N ILE A 493 22.08 34.95 -8.58
CA ILE A 493 21.71 35.85 -7.50
C ILE A 493 22.94 36.54 -6.92
N LYS A 494 24.06 35.83 -6.77
CA LYS A 494 25.32 36.44 -6.30
C LYS A 494 25.87 37.45 -7.29
N GLU A 495 25.73 37.22 -8.55
CA GLU A 495 26.22 38.05 -9.65
C GLU A 495 25.28 39.25 -9.92
N ALA A 496 24.03 39.20 -9.45
CA ALA A 496 23.05 40.23 -9.68
C ALA A 496 23.44 41.55 -8.94
N LYS A 497 23.32 42.63 -9.66
CA LYS A 497 23.76 43.96 -9.19
C LYS A 497 22.64 44.80 -8.56
N THR A 498 21.40 44.50 -8.89
CA THR A 498 20.23 45.25 -8.41
C THR A 498 19.32 44.39 -7.56
N GLU A 499 18.56 45.02 -6.67
CA GLU A 499 17.57 44.31 -5.83
C GLU A 499 16.40 43.79 -6.67
N GLU A 500 16.06 44.44 -7.78
CA GLU A 500 15.04 43.98 -8.72
C GLU A 500 15.46 42.68 -9.40
N GLU A 501 16.70 42.60 -9.88
CA GLU A 501 17.26 41.38 -10.47
C GLU A 501 17.28 40.23 -9.45
N LYS A 502 17.72 40.51 -8.23
CA LYS A 502 17.72 39.52 -7.15
C LYS A 502 16.30 39.04 -6.83
N THR A 503 15.35 39.94 -6.76
CA THR A 503 13.95 39.60 -6.46
C THR A 503 13.37 38.69 -7.55
N ALA A 504 13.65 38.99 -8.82
CA ALA A 504 13.22 38.12 -9.94
C ALA A 504 13.85 36.74 -9.86
N LEU A 505 15.14 36.64 -9.57
CA LEU A 505 15.84 35.36 -9.45
C LEU A 505 15.37 34.55 -8.24
N TYR A 506 15.12 35.19 -7.11
CA TYR A 506 14.48 34.51 -5.98
C TYR A 506 13.07 34.02 -6.31
N GLY A 507 12.33 34.77 -7.11
CA GLY A 507 11.05 34.31 -7.64
C GLY A 507 11.17 33.01 -8.45
N GLU A 508 12.20 32.90 -9.28
CA GLU A 508 12.49 31.67 -10.04
C GLU A 508 12.90 30.50 -9.13
N ILE A 509 13.70 30.76 -8.10
CA ILE A 509 14.03 29.72 -7.12
C ILE A 509 12.77 29.22 -6.39
N TYR A 510 11.89 30.10 -5.95
CA TYR A 510 10.64 29.71 -5.29
C TYR A 510 9.75 28.90 -6.23
N LYS A 511 9.67 29.30 -7.50
CA LYS A 511 8.94 28.54 -8.51
C LYS A 511 9.51 27.14 -8.69
N LEU A 512 10.84 27.01 -8.78
CA LEU A 512 11.52 25.73 -8.90
C LEU A 512 11.28 24.83 -7.68
N GLN A 513 11.29 25.39 -6.47
CA GLN A 513 10.94 24.67 -5.25
C GLN A 513 9.50 24.15 -5.27
N TYR A 514 8.56 24.98 -5.70
CA TYR A 514 7.19 24.54 -5.89
C TYR A 514 7.08 23.39 -6.87
N GLN A 515 7.79 23.48 -7.98
CA GLN A 515 7.83 22.43 -9.00
C GLN A 515 8.40 21.14 -8.42
N LYS A 516 9.53 21.23 -7.72
CA LYS A 516 10.13 20.06 -7.05
C LYS A 516 9.16 19.42 -6.09
N ARG A 517 8.51 20.21 -5.26
CA ARG A 517 7.57 19.71 -4.28
C ARG A 517 6.31 19.13 -4.89
N LEU A 518 5.82 19.73 -5.99
CA LEU A 518 4.72 19.18 -6.75
C LEU A 518 5.06 17.78 -7.29
N LEU A 519 6.25 17.62 -7.87
CA LEU A 519 6.72 16.33 -8.37
C LEU A 519 6.84 15.29 -7.25
N GLU A 520 7.41 15.66 -6.12
CA GLU A 520 7.53 14.80 -4.94
C GLU A 520 6.16 14.39 -4.40
N THR A 521 5.22 15.32 -4.35
CA THR A 521 3.85 15.04 -3.91
C THR A 521 3.12 14.09 -4.86
N VAL A 522 3.30 14.26 -6.17
CA VAL A 522 2.75 13.33 -7.18
C VAL A 522 3.32 11.93 -7.01
N VAL A 523 4.62 11.82 -6.83
CA VAL A 523 5.27 10.52 -6.57
C VAL A 523 4.72 9.88 -5.30
N GLY A 524 4.53 10.67 -4.23
CA GLY A 524 3.92 10.22 -2.99
C GLY A 524 2.50 9.68 -3.21
N ILE A 525 1.67 10.39 -3.94
CA ILE A 525 0.30 9.96 -4.25
C ILE A 525 0.29 8.68 -5.09
N VAL A 526 1.07 8.65 -6.16
CA VAL A 526 1.14 7.51 -7.09
C VAL A 526 1.69 6.26 -6.42
N SER A 527 2.75 6.39 -5.65
CA SER A 527 3.36 5.26 -4.93
C SER A 527 2.53 4.80 -3.74
N GLY A 528 1.71 5.67 -3.16
CA GLY A 528 0.81 5.35 -2.06
C GLY A 528 -0.47 4.61 -2.48
N SER A 529 -0.77 4.55 -3.78
CA SER A 529 -1.95 3.83 -4.30
C SER A 529 -1.66 3.24 -5.68
N PRO A 530 -1.54 1.92 -5.78
CA PRO A 530 -1.30 1.25 -7.06
C PRO A 530 -2.37 1.54 -8.12
N ASP A 531 -3.57 1.88 -7.67
CA ASP A 531 -4.72 2.12 -8.55
C ASP A 531 -4.78 3.55 -9.11
N VAL A 532 -3.94 4.47 -8.61
CA VAL A 532 -3.95 5.86 -9.06
C VAL A 532 -3.01 6.04 -10.25
N ALA A 533 -3.58 6.50 -11.35
CA ALA A 533 -2.81 6.82 -12.55
C ALA A 533 -2.12 8.19 -12.43
N ILE A 534 -0.94 8.35 -13.05
CA ILE A 534 -0.35 9.67 -13.28
C ILE A 534 -1.15 10.33 -14.40
N THR A 535 -2.09 11.14 -14.01
CA THR A 535 -3.00 11.85 -14.90
C THR A 535 -2.96 13.33 -14.60
N GLN A 536 -3.56 14.11 -15.47
CA GLN A 536 -3.78 15.53 -15.22
C GLN A 536 -4.51 15.76 -13.87
N GLY A 537 -5.46 14.89 -13.53
CA GLY A 537 -6.16 14.93 -12.24
C GLY A 537 -5.24 14.69 -11.03
N THR A 538 -4.28 13.78 -11.15
CA THR A 538 -3.27 13.55 -10.10
C THR A 538 -2.37 14.76 -9.90
N LEU A 539 -1.94 15.40 -10.98
CA LEU A 539 -1.18 16.64 -10.93
C LEU A 539 -1.96 17.77 -10.29
N GLN A 540 -3.24 17.90 -10.65
CA GLN A 540 -4.15 18.88 -10.06
C GLN A 540 -4.31 18.67 -8.56
N LEU A 541 -4.50 17.44 -8.14
CA LEU A 541 -4.61 17.06 -6.73
C LEU A 541 -3.34 17.44 -5.95
N ALA A 542 -2.17 17.11 -6.49
CA ALA A 542 -0.90 17.44 -5.87
C ALA A 542 -0.69 18.96 -5.77
N ALA A 543 -0.98 19.69 -6.83
CA ALA A 543 -0.87 21.15 -6.85
C ALA A 543 -1.79 21.83 -5.83
N THR A 544 -3.00 21.34 -5.70
CA THR A 544 -3.95 21.89 -4.72
C THR A 544 -3.53 21.60 -3.30
N LYS A 545 -3.09 20.38 -3.02
CA LYS A 545 -2.60 20.01 -1.70
C LYS A 545 -1.42 20.87 -1.28
N MET A 546 -0.48 21.13 -2.17
CA MET A 546 0.63 22.04 -1.92
C MET A 546 0.17 23.49 -1.69
N ARG A 547 -0.82 23.94 -2.46
CA ARG A 547 -1.39 25.30 -2.30
C ARG A 547 -2.08 25.45 -0.95
N GLU A 548 -2.86 24.46 -0.54
CA GLU A 548 -3.52 24.46 0.77
C GLU A 548 -2.52 24.47 1.92
N GLU A 549 -1.50 23.63 1.87
CA GLU A 549 -0.41 23.67 2.85
C GLU A 549 0.28 25.02 2.89
N THR A 550 0.57 25.59 1.73
CA THR A 550 1.23 26.90 1.63
C THR A 550 0.35 28.01 2.17
N LEU A 551 -0.93 28.01 1.84
CA LEU A 551 -1.89 29.03 2.32
C LEU A 551 -2.15 28.88 3.82
N ALA A 552 -2.35 27.65 4.29
CA ALA A 552 -2.61 27.38 5.71
C ALA A 552 -1.44 27.80 6.62
N ASN A 553 -0.22 27.68 6.11
CA ASN A 553 0.99 27.95 6.87
C ASN A 553 1.65 29.29 6.55
N SER A 554 1.19 30.02 5.54
CA SER A 554 1.75 31.33 5.07
C SER A 554 3.27 31.30 4.83
N ARG A 555 3.82 30.14 4.46
CA ARG A 555 5.24 29.85 4.59
C ARG A 555 6.11 30.23 3.40
N LEU A 556 5.51 30.54 2.27
CA LEU A 556 6.26 30.93 1.09
C LEU A 556 6.07 32.42 0.81
N PHE A 557 7.10 33.15 1.08
CA PHE A 557 7.18 34.59 0.73
C PHE A 557 8.55 34.87 0.13
N LYS A 558 8.58 35.85 -0.73
CA LYS A 558 9.81 36.23 -1.46
C LYS A 558 10.85 36.93 -0.59
N GLY A 559 10.49 37.35 0.58
CA GLY A 559 11.33 38.05 1.54
C GLY A 559 10.56 39.06 2.36
N ILE A 560 11.22 39.60 3.37
CA ILE A 560 10.72 40.69 4.19
C ILE A 560 11.47 41.96 3.85
N LYS A 561 10.74 43.01 3.47
CA LYS A 561 11.30 44.31 3.17
C LYS A 561 11.11 45.28 4.36
N ASP A 562 12.19 45.80 4.85
CA ASP A 562 12.12 46.86 5.86
C ASP A 562 11.60 48.15 5.23
N ALA A 563 10.48 48.66 5.70
CA ALA A 563 9.88 49.88 5.20
C ALA A 563 10.77 51.12 5.41
N LYS A 564 11.61 51.13 6.45
CA LYS A 564 12.48 52.25 6.78
C LYS A 564 13.73 52.30 5.91
N THR A 565 14.41 51.19 5.76
CA THR A 565 15.72 51.11 5.10
C THR A 565 15.64 50.61 3.66
N GLY A 566 14.52 49.98 3.26
CA GLY A 566 14.37 49.29 1.97
C GLY A 566 15.15 47.98 1.87
N LYS A 567 15.86 47.57 2.92
CA LYS A 567 16.60 46.33 2.96
C LYS A 567 15.64 45.14 2.85
N ILE A 568 15.98 44.19 2.00
CA ILE A 568 15.20 42.99 1.82
C ILE A 568 15.96 41.80 2.44
N LEU A 569 15.32 41.12 3.39
CA LEU A 569 15.79 39.88 3.97
C LEU A 569 15.09 38.72 3.27
N ARG A 570 15.84 37.76 2.80
CA ARG A 570 15.33 36.63 2.04
C ARG A 570 15.51 35.34 2.80
N ASN A 571 14.59 34.43 2.57
CA ASN A 571 14.68 33.08 3.12
C ASN A 571 15.67 32.29 2.28
N ASP A 572 16.79 31.89 2.85
CA ASP A 572 17.82 31.09 2.20
C ASP A 572 17.59 29.58 2.36
N SER A 573 16.49 29.19 3.03
CA SER A 573 16.17 27.78 3.28
C SER A 573 15.25 27.24 2.20
N TYR A 574 15.83 26.84 1.10
CA TYR A 574 15.07 26.40 -0.06
C TYR A 574 14.67 24.93 -0.03
N ASP A 575 15.24 24.15 0.85
CA ASP A 575 15.16 22.71 0.74
C ASP A 575 13.89 22.12 1.35
N SER A 576 13.15 22.87 2.15
CA SER A 576 12.07 22.28 2.90
C SER A 576 10.68 22.80 2.63
N GLY A 577 10.53 23.97 2.09
CA GLY A 577 9.20 24.60 2.00
C GLY A 577 8.44 24.71 3.34
N TYR A 578 9.07 24.36 4.45
CA TYR A 578 8.51 24.41 5.80
C TYR A 578 9.02 25.57 6.63
N PHE A 579 9.91 26.34 6.08
CA PHE A 579 10.49 27.48 6.78
C PHE A 579 9.90 28.78 6.33
N ASP A 580 9.33 29.47 7.26
CA ASP A 580 9.01 30.90 7.15
C ASP A 580 10.16 31.77 7.63
N GLY A 581 11.28 31.20 8.00
CA GLY A 581 12.40 31.88 8.58
C GLY A 581 13.26 32.61 7.55
N VAL A 582 13.68 33.79 7.86
CA VAL A 582 14.65 34.62 7.11
C VAL A 582 16.00 34.57 7.82
N LYS A 583 17.08 34.43 7.05
CA LYS A 583 18.41 34.43 7.62
C LYS A 583 18.91 35.86 7.78
N LEU A 584 19.16 36.24 9.01
CA LEU A 584 19.74 37.54 9.36
C LEU A 584 21.00 37.33 10.19
N GLY A 585 22.15 37.65 9.64
CA GLY A 585 23.42 37.55 10.37
C GLY A 585 23.76 36.15 10.91
N GLY A 586 23.36 35.08 10.21
CA GLY A 586 23.53 33.70 10.67
C GLY A 586 22.45 33.18 11.62
N VAL A 587 21.45 34.00 11.90
CA VAL A 587 20.30 33.68 12.74
C VAL A 587 19.07 33.47 11.89
N ARG A 588 18.26 32.47 12.23
CA ARG A 588 16.95 32.26 11.61
C ARG A 588 15.89 33.10 12.31
N ILE A 589 15.13 33.82 11.52
CA ILE A 589 14.04 34.65 12.02
C ILE A 589 12.73 34.07 11.54
N ASP A 590 11.87 33.73 12.48
CA ASP A 590 10.51 33.39 12.19
C ASP A 590 9.67 34.61 11.90
N ILE A 591 9.17 34.73 10.68
CA ILE A 591 8.37 35.88 10.24
C ILE A 591 7.05 36.00 10.98
N ASN A 592 6.42 34.85 11.28
CA ASN A 592 5.21 34.91 12.07
C ASN A 592 5.48 35.56 13.44
N ALA A 593 6.61 35.25 14.06
CA ALA A 593 7.01 35.86 15.30
C ALA A 593 7.23 37.39 15.15
N ILE A 594 7.93 37.81 14.11
CA ILE A 594 8.15 39.24 13.84
C ILE A 594 6.83 39.98 13.60
N CYS A 595 5.96 39.41 12.77
CA CYS A 595 4.73 40.05 12.33
C CYS A 595 3.61 40.01 13.37
N THR A 596 3.60 39.02 14.26
CA THR A 596 2.50 38.79 15.19
C THR A 596 2.81 39.18 16.64
N GLN A 597 4.07 39.30 17.00
CA GLN A 597 4.48 39.55 18.40
C GLN A 597 4.73 41.01 18.78
N GLY A 598 4.37 41.90 17.90
CA GLY A 598 4.23 43.31 18.30
C GLY A 598 5.49 44.17 18.27
N VAL A 599 6.58 43.75 17.63
CA VAL A 599 7.74 44.62 17.36
C VAL A 599 7.55 45.50 16.12
N GLY A 600 6.52 45.24 15.35
CA GLY A 600 6.11 45.98 14.17
C GLY A 600 4.87 45.37 13.51
N SER A 601 4.49 45.91 12.37
CA SER A 601 3.39 45.44 11.54
C SER A 601 3.89 44.93 10.18
N CYS A 602 3.23 43.95 9.61
CA CYS A 602 3.57 43.37 8.33
C CYS A 602 2.41 43.40 7.35
N GLU A 603 2.69 43.85 6.13
CA GLU A 603 1.75 43.84 5.02
C GLU A 603 2.40 43.22 3.78
N LYS A 604 1.67 42.42 3.03
CA LYS A 604 2.16 41.82 1.79
C LYS A 604 1.95 42.79 0.64
N ASN A 605 3.02 43.13 -0.09
CA ASN A 605 2.93 44.04 -1.23
C ASN A 605 2.58 43.26 -2.53
N ALA A 606 2.40 44.01 -3.62
CA ALA A 606 2.06 43.43 -4.93
C ALA A 606 3.16 42.49 -5.49
N ASP A 607 4.41 42.67 -5.08
CA ASP A 607 5.56 41.85 -5.52
C ASP A 607 5.68 40.56 -4.71
N GLY A 608 4.81 40.35 -3.73
CA GLY A 608 4.83 39.19 -2.85
C GLY A 608 5.85 39.28 -1.72
N LEU A 609 6.45 40.44 -1.49
CA LEU A 609 7.29 40.73 -0.33
C LEU A 609 6.41 41.09 0.87
N VAL A 610 6.82 40.64 2.03
CA VAL A 610 6.24 41.12 3.29
C VAL A 610 6.95 42.42 3.66
N VAL A 611 6.22 43.54 3.74
CA VAL A 611 6.77 44.83 4.15
C VAL A 611 6.60 44.97 5.66
N PHE A 612 7.73 45.05 6.34
CA PHE A 612 7.78 45.26 7.79
C PHE A 612 7.90 46.72 8.12
N LYS A 613 7.03 47.22 8.98
CA LYS A 613 7.07 48.56 9.54
C LYS A 613 7.28 48.46 11.05
N GLY A 614 8.46 48.80 11.51
CA GLY A 614 8.83 48.77 12.91
C GLY A 614 8.01 49.72 13.77
N GLU A 615 7.69 49.33 14.98
CA GLU A 615 7.04 50.18 15.96
C GLU A 615 7.96 51.36 16.29
N ASN A 616 7.40 52.54 16.48
CA ASN A 616 8.15 53.80 16.74
C ASN A 616 9.17 54.17 15.66
N GLY A 617 8.96 53.74 14.43
CA GLY A 617 9.86 54.05 13.31
C GLY A 617 11.19 53.32 13.34
N LEU A 618 11.31 52.24 14.08
CA LEU A 618 12.49 51.41 14.12
C LEU A 618 12.67 50.64 12.78
N SER A 619 13.92 50.48 12.38
CA SER A 619 14.23 49.52 11.29
C SER A 619 13.97 48.09 11.76
N LEU A 620 13.87 47.16 10.82
CA LEU A 620 13.72 45.73 11.15
C LEU A 620 14.86 45.26 12.07
N ASP A 621 16.11 45.58 11.70
CA ASP A 621 17.29 45.19 12.48
C ASP A 621 17.22 45.76 13.92
N ASP A 622 16.77 46.99 14.09
CA ASP A 622 16.67 47.62 15.41
C ASP A 622 15.44 47.17 16.18
N ALA A 623 14.35 46.89 15.49
CA ALA A 623 13.10 46.44 16.12
C ALA A 623 13.23 45.05 16.78
N ILE A 624 14.06 44.16 16.22
CA ILE A 624 14.30 42.82 16.74
C ILE A 624 15.52 42.75 17.68
N ASP A 625 16.30 43.81 17.80
CA ASP A 625 17.48 43.83 18.65
C ASP A 625 17.10 44.16 20.12
N PRO A 626 17.30 43.24 21.06
CA PRO A 626 16.99 43.44 22.46
C PRO A 626 17.74 44.61 23.11
N ASN A 627 18.88 44.97 22.55
CA ASN A 627 19.68 46.13 23.05
C ASN A 627 19.13 47.46 22.56
N LYS A 628 18.34 47.48 21.50
CA LYS A 628 17.77 48.67 20.89
C LYS A 628 16.25 48.79 21.05
N ASN A 629 15.58 47.70 21.34
CA ASN A 629 14.15 47.66 21.52
C ASN A 629 13.79 46.88 22.79
N GLN A 630 13.29 47.56 23.81
CA GLN A 630 12.88 46.97 25.07
C GLN A 630 11.79 45.87 24.84
N LYS A 631 10.90 46.10 23.90
CA LYS A 631 9.85 45.14 23.58
C LYS A 631 10.40 43.83 23.00
N ALA A 632 11.43 43.90 22.17
CA ALA A 632 12.15 42.73 21.69
C ALA A 632 12.83 42.00 22.86
N LYS A 633 13.43 42.74 23.80
CA LYS A 633 14.02 42.14 25.01
C LYS A 633 12.99 41.42 25.89
N ASP A 634 11.82 42.02 26.03
CA ASP A 634 10.72 41.47 26.84
C ASP A 634 10.14 40.21 26.17
N LEU A 635 10.04 40.20 24.85
CA LEU A 635 9.49 39.09 24.07
C LEU A 635 10.48 37.92 23.87
N TYR A 636 11.73 38.25 23.62
CA TYR A 636 12.71 37.27 23.17
C TYR A 636 13.87 37.05 24.15
N GLY A 637 13.88 37.76 25.24
CA GLY A 637 14.95 37.72 26.23
C GLY A 637 16.21 38.53 25.85
N PRO A 638 17.19 38.59 26.74
CA PRO A 638 18.33 39.53 26.61
C PRO A 638 19.28 39.17 25.47
N THR A 639 19.23 37.97 24.93
CA THR A 639 20.06 37.51 23.80
C THR A 639 19.36 37.61 22.45
N GLY A 640 18.10 37.99 22.44
CA GLY A 640 17.28 38.00 21.24
C GLY A 640 16.74 36.63 20.86
N GLY A 641 15.44 36.54 20.71
CA GLY A 641 14.75 35.28 20.38
C GLY A 641 15.02 34.73 19.01
N PHE A 642 15.71 35.44 18.20
CA PHE A 642 16.03 35.06 16.83
C PHE A 642 17.43 34.49 16.68
N GLN A 643 18.20 34.44 17.74
CA GLN A 643 19.50 33.80 17.73
C GLN A 643 19.32 32.30 17.86
N SER A 644 19.91 31.57 16.97
CA SER A 644 20.02 30.15 17.09
C SER A 644 20.95 29.82 18.25
N VAL A 645 20.38 29.52 19.34
CA VAL A 645 21.14 28.92 20.44
C VAL A 645 21.15 27.41 20.17
N GLU A 646 22.20 26.92 19.51
CA GLU A 646 22.44 25.49 19.32
C GLU A 646 21.15 24.67 19.08
N GLY A 647 20.41 25.03 18.05
CA GLY A 647 19.18 24.37 17.71
C GLY A 647 17.95 24.74 18.54
N GLY A 648 18.04 25.70 19.44
CA GLY A 648 16.87 26.25 20.12
C GLY A 648 16.14 27.29 19.26
N TRP A 649 14.88 27.45 19.53
CA TRP A 649 14.07 28.48 18.92
C TRP A 649 13.02 29.02 19.89
N TYR A 650 12.38 30.11 19.54
CA TYR A 650 11.52 30.85 20.45
C TYR A 650 10.12 31.00 19.88
N SER A 651 9.12 30.88 20.72
CA SER A 651 7.74 31.22 20.43
C SER A 651 7.14 31.92 21.66
N ASP A 652 6.35 32.94 21.44
CA ASP A 652 5.67 33.68 22.49
C ASP A 652 6.62 34.22 23.58
N GLY A 653 7.85 34.62 23.18
CA GLY A 653 8.87 35.12 24.10
C GLY A 653 9.48 34.07 25.02
N LYS A 654 9.21 32.80 24.80
CA LYS A 654 9.78 31.68 25.57
C LYS A 654 10.64 30.80 24.72
N VAL A 655 11.74 30.34 25.29
CA VAL A 655 12.54 29.27 24.67
C VAL A 655 11.71 28.02 24.62
N ILE A 656 11.45 27.53 23.42
CA ILE A 656 10.85 26.25 23.21
C ILE A 656 11.99 25.27 23.07
N THR A 657 12.27 24.57 24.08
CA THR A 657 13.25 23.48 24.21
C THR A 657 14.33 23.44 23.13
N PRO A 658 15.59 23.78 23.46
CA PRO A 658 16.67 23.69 22.48
C PRO A 658 16.67 22.28 21.91
N TYR A 659 16.53 22.19 20.62
CA TYR A 659 16.73 20.95 19.92
C TYR A 659 18.23 20.66 19.95
N LYS A 660 18.63 19.72 20.77
CA LYS A 660 19.97 19.16 20.68
C LYS A 660 19.88 18.00 19.70
N PRO A 661 20.59 18.05 18.57
CA PRO A 661 20.70 16.88 17.75
C PRO A 661 21.28 15.78 18.61
N GLY A 662 20.43 14.80 18.88
CA GLY A 662 20.85 13.55 19.51
C GLY A 662 21.74 12.75 18.57
N ASN A 663 21.76 11.48 18.76
CA ASN A 663 22.42 10.59 17.81
C ASN A 663 21.55 10.45 16.53
N ILE A 664 22.09 9.81 15.50
CA ILE A 664 21.40 9.62 14.23
C ILE A 664 20.09 8.85 14.40
N SER A 665 19.98 7.96 15.38
CA SER A 665 18.74 7.24 15.63
C SER A 665 17.63 8.15 16.12
N ASP A 666 17.95 9.17 16.91
CA ASP A 666 16.96 10.16 17.36
C ASP A 666 16.44 10.95 16.18
N HIS A 667 17.31 11.34 15.25
CA HIS A 667 16.90 12.00 14.02
C HIS A 667 15.99 11.13 13.15
N LEU A 668 16.29 9.85 13.02
CA LEU A 668 15.45 8.91 12.29
C LEU A 668 14.07 8.75 12.94
N VAL A 669 14.04 8.56 14.24
CA VAL A 669 12.77 8.42 14.99
C VAL A 669 11.95 9.68 14.84
N GLU A 670 12.53 10.85 15.03
CA GLU A 670 11.84 12.13 14.85
C GLU A 670 11.35 12.31 13.43
N SER A 671 12.12 11.92 12.43
CA SER A 671 11.71 12.02 11.04
C SER A 671 10.56 11.10 10.70
N PHE A 672 10.57 9.86 11.21
CA PHE A 672 9.49 8.92 10.95
C PHE A 672 8.21 9.23 11.72
N ALA A 673 8.34 9.67 12.95
CA ALA A 673 7.18 9.90 13.82
C ALA A 673 6.66 11.34 13.73
N GLY A 674 7.58 12.28 13.52
CA GLY A 674 7.25 13.69 13.46
C GLY A 674 6.86 14.17 12.11
N THR A 675 6.81 13.28 11.18
CA THR A 675 6.69 13.65 9.83
C THR A 675 5.75 14.75 9.60
N HIS A 676 6.28 15.74 9.95
CA HIS A 676 5.83 16.90 9.57
C HIS A 676 4.39 17.22 9.70
N ASP A 677 4.27 18.37 9.61
CA ASP A 677 3.04 19.04 9.72
C ASP A 677 2.30 18.77 11.02
N LEU A 678 1.06 18.88 10.96
CA LEU A 678 0.13 19.06 12.04
C LEU A 678 0.21 18.06 13.20
N LEU A 679 0.67 16.85 12.95
CA LEU A 679 0.72 15.84 14.00
C LEU A 679 2.15 15.54 14.44
N GLY A 680 3.04 15.45 13.46
CA GLY A 680 4.36 14.97 13.72
C GLY A 680 5.29 16.04 14.24
N GLY A 681 5.39 17.18 13.56
CA GLY A 681 6.31 18.24 13.95
C GLY A 681 6.02 18.82 15.32
N GLN A 682 4.75 18.97 15.67
CA GLN A 682 4.35 19.44 17.00
C GLN A 682 4.57 18.39 18.08
N MET A 683 4.25 17.13 17.80
CA MET A 683 4.41 16.03 18.73
C MET A 683 5.88 15.80 19.10
N TRP A 684 6.79 16.01 18.16
CA TRP A 684 8.22 15.79 18.35
C TRP A 684 9.00 17.07 18.67
N GLY A 685 8.31 18.20 18.82
CA GLY A 685 8.91 19.46 19.20
C GLY A 685 9.66 20.18 18.07
N TRP A 686 9.43 19.80 16.82
CA TRP A 686 9.99 20.50 15.66
C TRP A 686 9.25 21.79 15.34
N TYR A 687 7.99 21.84 15.75
CA TYR A 687 7.13 23.00 15.64
C TYR A 687 6.60 23.35 17.02
N ASP A 688 6.42 24.63 17.26
CA ASP A 688 5.66 25.06 18.42
C ASP A 688 4.14 24.91 18.17
N LYS A 689 3.36 25.28 19.16
CA LYS A 689 1.90 25.24 19.06
C LYS A 689 1.35 26.18 17.97
N GLN A 690 2.11 27.17 17.57
CA GLN A 690 1.78 28.12 16.51
C GLN A 690 2.27 27.65 15.14
N GLY A 691 2.96 26.53 15.05
CA GLY A 691 3.50 25.98 13.82
C GLY A 691 4.83 26.58 13.38
N ASN A 692 5.51 27.34 14.24
CA ASN A 692 6.83 27.87 13.97
C ASN A 692 7.88 26.77 14.06
N THR A 693 8.84 26.77 13.16
CA THR A 693 9.85 25.72 13.08
C THR A 693 11.07 26.01 13.93
N SER A 694 11.57 24.97 14.60
CA SER A 694 12.92 25.02 15.16
C SER A 694 13.96 24.99 14.04
N GLN A 695 15.19 25.37 14.36
CA GLN A 695 16.30 25.15 13.44
C GLN A 695 16.60 23.66 13.33
N LYS A 696 16.30 23.12 12.17
CA LYS A 696 16.69 21.76 11.81
C LYS A 696 18.04 21.81 11.13
N ASN A 697 18.90 20.85 11.41
CA ASN A 697 20.07 20.64 10.58
C ASN A 697 19.66 20.04 9.23
N ASN A 698 20.57 20.02 8.28
CA ASN A 698 20.27 19.55 6.92
C ASN A 698 19.76 18.11 6.89
N ILE A 699 20.24 17.28 7.81
CA ILE A 699 19.81 15.88 7.94
C ILE A 699 18.35 15.80 8.37
N GLN A 700 18.01 16.49 9.43
CA GLN A 700 16.65 16.50 9.96
C GLN A 700 15.68 17.07 8.95
N GLN A 701 16.11 18.09 8.24
CA GLN A 701 15.28 18.69 7.21
C GLN A 701 15.04 17.72 6.06
N PHE A 702 16.09 17.06 5.60
CA PHE A 702 15.97 16.05 4.55
C PHE A 702 15.04 14.89 4.98
N LEU A 703 15.26 14.36 6.17
CA LEU A 703 14.44 13.27 6.70
C LEU A 703 12.99 13.72 6.91
N SER A 704 12.78 14.92 7.40
CA SER A 704 11.44 15.52 7.55
C SER A 704 10.72 15.62 6.22
N ASP A 705 11.40 16.12 5.20
CA ASP A 705 10.83 16.28 3.87
C ASP A 705 10.46 14.93 3.25
N ARG A 706 11.30 13.92 3.39
CA ARG A 706 11.04 12.58 2.86
C ARG A 706 9.95 11.84 3.61
N THR A 707 9.89 11.99 4.92
CA THR A 707 8.87 11.31 5.72
C THR A 707 7.49 11.96 5.62
N THR A 708 7.40 13.21 5.24
CA THR A 708 6.13 13.85 4.88
C THR A 708 5.34 13.08 3.86
N GLU A 709 6.03 12.59 2.87
CA GLU A 709 5.44 11.88 1.75
C GLU A 709 4.85 10.55 2.15
N ILE A 710 5.38 9.95 3.22
CA ILE A 710 4.84 8.72 3.80
C ILE A 710 3.52 8.99 4.53
N ALA A 711 3.42 10.15 5.17
CA ALA A 711 2.29 10.51 6.01
C ALA A 711 1.12 11.14 5.27
N ILE A 712 1.30 11.56 4.01
CA ILE A 712 0.25 12.17 3.22
C ILE A 712 -0.80 11.12 2.83
N PRO A 713 -1.97 11.06 3.45
CA PRO A 713 -3.06 10.22 2.99
C PRO A 713 -3.60 10.76 1.67
N ILE A 714 -3.97 9.86 0.79
CA ILE A 714 -4.62 10.19 -0.46
C ILE A 714 -6.03 10.65 -0.16
N SER A 715 -6.28 11.93 -0.23
CA SER A 715 -7.62 12.46 -0.05
C SER A 715 -7.91 13.67 -0.93
N ALA A 716 -9.04 13.59 -1.60
CA ALA A 716 -9.86 14.59 -2.24
C ALA A 716 -9.35 15.40 -3.46
N PRO A 717 -10.22 15.61 -4.46
CA PRO A 717 -9.86 16.18 -5.77
C PRO A 717 -9.90 17.70 -5.80
N PHE A 718 -9.01 18.33 -6.58
CA PHE A 718 -8.99 19.79 -6.77
C PHE A 718 -8.39 20.30 -8.07
N ALA A 719 -8.58 21.57 -8.34
CA ALA A 719 -8.35 22.27 -9.58
C ALA A 719 -6.88 22.59 -9.90
N VAL A 720 -6.59 22.67 -11.17
CA VAL A 720 -5.28 22.81 -11.81
C VAL A 720 -4.51 24.03 -11.35
N SER A 721 -3.23 23.86 -11.22
CA SER A 721 -2.28 24.90 -10.99
C SER A 721 -1.58 25.29 -12.29
N ASP A 722 -1.40 26.60 -12.51
CA ASP A 722 -0.59 27.17 -13.58
C ASP A 722 0.92 26.92 -13.39
N LEU A 723 1.26 26.17 -12.34
CA LEU A 723 2.64 25.79 -12.01
C LEU A 723 3.16 24.59 -12.81
N ILE A 724 2.29 23.90 -13.55
CA ILE A 724 2.68 22.72 -14.34
C ILE A 724 3.28 23.18 -15.66
N SER A 725 4.58 22.98 -15.82
CA SER A 725 5.29 23.28 -17.06
C SER A 725 5.42 22.04 -17.94
N SER A 726 5.72 22.24 -19.22
CA SER A 726 6.01 21.14 -20.15
C SER A 726 7.20 20.30 -19.70
N ASP A 727 8.22 20.92 -19.13
CA ASP A 727 9.40 20.23 -18.59
C ASP A 727 9.05 19.31 -17.43
N MET A 728 8.14 19.74 -16.54
CA MET A 728 7.65 18.91 -15.45
C MET A 728 6.86 17.71 -15.99
N MET A 729 6.06 17.92 -17.03
CA MET A 729 5.33 16.82 -17.66
C MET A 729 6.29 15.81 -18.27
N GLU A 730 7.36 16.24 -18.91
CA GLU A 730 8.39 15.36 -19.46
C GLU A 730 9.06 14.52 -18.35
N VAL A 731 9.43 15.12 -17.24
CA VAL A 731 9.99 14.42 -16.07
C VAL A 731 8.99 13.41 -15.53
N LEU A 732 7.73 13.78 -15.37
CA LEU A 732 6.68 12.90 -14.89
C LEU A 732 6.40 11.73 -15.85
N PHE A 733 6.41 11.95 -17.16
CA PHE A 733 6.27 10.88 -18.14
C PHE A 733 7.46 9.91 -18.08
N LYS A 734 8.68 10.41 -17.91
CA LYS A 734 9.86 9.58 -17.69
C LYS A 734 9.76 8.76 -16.42
N LEU A 735 9.24 9.36 -15.34
CA LEU A 735 9.01 8.69 -14.06
C LEU A 735 7.86 7.67 -14.12
N GLY A 736 6.85 7.94 -14.93
CA GLY A 736 5.65 7.09 -15.02
C GLY A 736 5.79 5.88 -15.94
N GLY A 737 6.83 5.82 -16.77
CA GLY A 737 6.96 4.85 -17.85
C GLY A 737 5.83 5.00 -18.87
N ASN A 738 6.15 5.22 -20.14
CA ASN A 738 5.15 5.18 -21.20
C ASN A 738 4.61 3.77 -21.42
#